data_b09832767d4acfad16eeec1d3ad214ad
#
_entry.id   b09832767d4acfad16eeec1d3ad214ad
#
_cell.length_a   1.000
_cell.length_b   1.000
_cell.length_c   1.000
_cell.angle_alpha   90.00
_cell.angle_beta   90.00
_cell.angle_gamma   90.00
#
_symmetry.space_group_name_H-M   'P 1'
#
loop_
_entity.id
_entity.type
_entity.pdbx_description
1 polymer ?
#
loop_
_entity_poly.entity_id
_entity_poly.type
_entity_poly.pdbx_seq_one_letter_code
_entity_poly.pdbx_strand_id
1 'polypeptide(L)'
;MSYLDTLNERQRQAVEQIEGPVLIMAGAGSGKTKALTCRIAYMLEQGIRPQNILAITFTNKAAQEMRERVHHLVGAEADKLWMYTFHSFGARFLRREINNHPPFTDKFTIYDSDDSKQMIKNILKELNLDDKQYPPRNIQARISAAKNALHGPESFRAEASGNFYNEKIADVYDLYDKYMKQNNALDFDDLLFATTKLLADETIRRRWQDHFHYILIDEYQDTNHAQYLMAKYIAGKSQNICAVGDADQSIYSWRGADLRNIMDFREDYPSAQIIKLEQNYRSTQTILNAANAVIKNNVERLEKRLWTENNPGVHLQKYAASDEHNEADFIVESMMKEHGENHVPYGKMAVLYRMNAQSRVIEESMVKRGIAYTMVGGTRFYDRAEIRDMLAYLKLVANFRDDISLMRIINVPRRGIGQTTIQKLSEFSKQGNMSMFEGIMSLEESDIPVPARTKLQKFSALIFSFLNASTEGDVFTLIQKIMTDTEYLSVLQQSSDPQAQSREENLGELLNVAKDFTQEQPEGGLPEFLEKVALVNDVDSFEEQDDKVTLMTIHSAKGLEFPIVYMAGMDEGIFPGVRSLMDEMALEEERRLCYVAITRAKEKLYLTTSAVRTMYGQVKPYVESRFLKEIPVDLLDEIRGNSSEAKRRTLIRSNNEQKSKWALSSAGIENKPVAKKSVKARFDWQVGDKVSHRMWGKGQVAEVTGSGKHMMLKLIFPNDQIRQVMVAFAPIEKEE
;
A
#
# COMPACT_ATOMS: atom_id res chain seq x y z
N MET A 1 32.17 2.25 -26.72
CA MET A 1 32.43 2.15 -25.28
C MET A 1 31.61 0.98 -24.75
N SER A 2 32.23 0.07 -24.01
CA SER A 2 31.51 -1.00 -23.33
C SER A 2 30.63 -0.40 -22.21
N TYR A 3 29.45 -0.95 -21.95
CA TYR A 3 28.63 -0.51 -20.81
C TYR A 3 29.40 -0.63 -19.49
N LEU A 4 30.39 -1.51 -19.40
CA LEU A 4 31.30 -1.64 -18.23
C LEU A 4 32.14 -0.39 -18.01
N ASP A 5 32.48 0.38 -19.07
CA ASP A 5 33.25 1.62 -18.94
C ASP A 5 32.43 2.76 -18.29
N THR A 6 31.12 2.60 -18.21
CA THR A 6 30.21 3.57 -17.56
C THR A 6 30.02 3.33 -16.07
N LEU A 7 30.62 2.27 -15.52
CA LEU A 7 30.52 1.87 -14.13
C LEU A 7 31.71 2.42 -13.33
N ASN A 8 31.44 2.82 -12.07
CA ASN A 8 32.51 3.07 -11.14
C ASN A 8 33.13 1.72 -10.65
N GLU A 9 34.28 1.79 -9.99
CA GLU A 9 35.03 0.60 -9.55
C GLU A 9 34.19 -0.36 -8.71
N ARG A 10 33.36 0.16 -7.77
CA ARG A 10 32.50 -0.66 -6.90
C ARG A 10 31.33 -1.27 -7.67
N GLN A 11 30.73 -0.53 -8.57
CA GLN A 11 29.68 -1.05 -9.45
C GLN A 11 30.25 -2.14 -10.38
N ARG A 12 31.43 -1.93 -10.93
CA ARG A 12 32.13 -2.90 -11.78
C ARG A 12 32.44 -4.19 -10.99
N GLN A 13 32.95 -4.05 -9.77
CA GLN A 13 33.15 -5.21 -8.87
C GLN A 13 31.84 -5.98 -8.65
N ALA A 14 30.74 -5.28 -8.40
CA ALA A 14 29.43 -5.90 -8.22
C ALA A 14 28.90 -6.60 -9.49
N VAL A 15 29.25 -6.11 -10.66
CA VAL A 15 28.87 -6.70 -11.96
C VAL A 15 29.70 -7.96 -12.27
N GLU A 16 30.99 -7.92 -12.06
CA GLU A 16 31.93 -8.99 -12.46
C GLU A 16 31.94 -10.18 -11.46
N GLN A 17 31.54 -9.99 -10.20
CA GLN A 17 31.47 -11.05 -9.17
C GLN A 17 30.23 -11.95 -9.40
N ILE A 18 30.29 -12.91 -10.34
CA ILE A 18 29.13 -13.75 -10.70
C ILE A 18 28.90 -14.85 -9.69
N GLU A 19 29.93 -15.58 -9.29
CA GLU A 19 29.84 -16.79 -8.50
C GLU A 19 29.82 -16.52 -6.98
N GLY A 20 29.05 -17.33 -6.28
CA GLY A 20 28.88 -17.25 -4.83
C GLY A 20 27.87 -16.19 -4.37
N PRO A 21 27.55 -16.14 -3.06
CA PRO A 21 26.62 -15.19 -2.52
C PRO A 21 27.22 -13.79 -2.46
N VAL A 22 26.45 -12.81 -2.92
CA VAL A 22 26.84 -11.39 -2.95
C VAL A 22 25.74 -10.55 -2.34
N LEU A 23 26.09 -9.66 -1.41
CA LEU A 23 25.23 -8.61 -0.91
C LEU A 23 25.73 -7.24 -1.40
N ILE A 24 24.96 -6.60 -2.24
CA ILE A 24 25.22 -5.24 -2.71
C ILE A 24 24.45 -4.28 -1.79
N MET A 25 25.16 -3.65 -0.87
CA MET A 25 24.63 -2.59 -0.01
C MET A 25 24.66 -1.28 -0.77
N ALA A 26 23.51 -0.93 -1.35
CA ALA A 26 23.45 0.18 -2.31
C ALA A 26 22.56 1.30 -1.78
N GLY A 27 23.16 2.42 -1.43
CA GLY A 27 22.43 3.60 -0.95
C GLY A 27 21.47 4.20 -1.97
N ALA A 28 20.63 5.14 -1.53
CA ALA A 28 19.73 5.87 -2.42
C ALA A 28 20.53 6.52 -3.57
N GLY A 29 20.02 6.41 -4.81
CA GLY A 29 20.64 7.04 -5.98
C GLY A 29 22.04 6.54 -6.35
N SER A 30 22.51 5.40 -5.81
CA SER A 30 23.84 4.84 -6.10
C SER A 30 23.92 3.99 -7.37
N GLY A 31 22.83 3.91 -8.13
CA GLY A 31 22.79 3.13 -9.37
C GLY A 31 22.57 1.62 -9.14
N LYS A 32 21.83 1.24 -8.10
CA LYS A 32 21.43 -0.16 -7.82
C LYS A 32 20.96 -0.90 -9.06
N THR A 33 19.91 -0.37 -9.70
CA THR A 33 19.28 -0.98 -10.87
C THR A 33 20.26 -1.05 -12.05
N LYS A 34 21.11 -0.02 -12.23
CA LYS A 34 22.17 -0.02 -13.26
C LYS A 34 23.17 -1.17 -13.01
N ALA A 35 23.66 -1.32 -11.78
CA ALA A 35 24.58 -2.38 -11.45
C ALA A 35 23.94 -3.77 -11.68
N LEU A 36 22.67 -3.94 -11.28
CA LEU A 36 21.96 -5.21 -11.43
C LEU A 36 21.70 -5.55 -12.91
N THR A 37 21.25 -4.59 -13.72
CA THR A 37 21.04 -4.79 -15.18
C THR A 37 22.34 -5.06 -15.92
N CYS A 38 23.43 -4.35 -15.60
CA CYS A 38 24.75 -4.61 -16.18
C CYS A 38 25.29 -5.99 -15.73
N ARG A 39 25.03 -6.43 -14.49
CA ARG A 39 25.40 -7.76 -14.02
C ARG A 39 24.69 -8.85 -14.84
N ILE A 40 23.38 -8.72 -15.07
CA ILE A 40 22.63 -9.66 -15.90
C ILE A 40 23.20 -9.69 -17.33
N ALA A 41 23.45 -8.52 -17.94
CA ALA A 41 24.07 -8.45 -19.26
C ALA A 41 25.43 -9.13 -19.30
N TYR A 42 26.27 -8.89 -18.29
CA TYR A 42 27.58 -9.53 -18.17
C TYR A 42 27.48 -11.06 -18.02
N MET A 43 26.52 -11.56 -17.23
CA MET A 43 26.28 -13.01 -17.08
C MET A 43 25.92 -13.66 -18.42
N LEU A 44 25.08 -13.01 -19.23
CA LEU A 44 24.70 -13.48 -20.57
C LEU A 44 25.91 -13.48 -21.53
N GLU A 45 26.76 -12.46 -21.48
CA GLU A 45 28.02 -12.40 -22.24
C GLU A 45 29.02 -13.47 -21.85
N GLN A 46 29.02 -13.90 -20.56
CA GLN A 46 29.82 -15.04 -20.10
C GLN A 46 29.23 -16.41 -20.49
N GLY A 47 28.14 -16.44 -21.27
CA GLY A 47 27.53 -17.65 -21.79
C GLY A 47 26.54 -18.33 -20.84
N ILE A 48 26.12 -17.66 -19.74
CA ILE A 48 25.08 -18.17 -18.86
C ILE A 48 23.74 -18.09 -19.60
N ARG A 49 22.99 -19.18 -19.61
CA ARG A 49 21.71 -19.26 -20.30
C ARG A 49 20.66 -18.38 -19.60
N PRO A 50 19.88 -17.56 -20.34
CA PRO A 50 18.89 -16.65 -19.75
C PRO A 50 17.88 -17.38 -18.84
N GLN A 51 17.43 -18.58 -19.23
CA GLN A 51 16.48 -19.36 -18.44
C GLN A 51 17.02 -19.86 -17.09
N ASN A 52 18.34 -19.85 -16.87
CA ASN A 52 18.95 -20.22 -15.59
C ASN A 52 19.08 -19.03 -14.63
N ILE A 53 18.64 -17.84 -15.03
CA ILE A 53 18.70 -16.63 -14.24
C ILE A 53 17.27 -16.25 -13.79
N LEU A 54 17.08 -16.10 -12.47
CA LEU A 54 15.87 -15.56 -11.86
C LEU A 54 16.18 -14.20 -11.27
N ALA A 55 15.58 -13.14 -11.79
CA ALA A 55 15.66 -11.78 -11.26
C ALA A 55 14.32 -11.40 -10.63
N ILE A 56 14.34 -11.00 -9.37
CA ILE A 56 13.15 -10.63 -8.60
C ILE A 56 13.24 -9.17 -8.19
N THR A 57 12.16 -8.43 -8.40
CA THR A 57 12.00 -7.05 -7.99
C THR A 57 10.77 -6.88 -7.08
N PHE A 58 10.60 -5.68 -6.52
CA PHE A 58 9.47 -5.41 -5.61
C PHE A 58 8.19 -4.96 -6.36
N THR A 59 8.31 -4.26 -7.50
CA THR A 59 7.17 -3.77 -8.29
C THR A 59 7.24 -4.25 -9.72
N ASN A 60 6.08 -4.36 -10.39
CA ASN A 60 6.02 -4.76 -11.80
C ASN A 60 6.68 -3.72 -12.70
N LYS A 61 6.54 -2.43 -12.39
CA LYS A 61 7.24 -1.35 -13.10
C LYS A 61 8.74 -1.54 -13.04
N ALA A 62 9.31 -1.83 -11.85
CA ALA A 62 10.74 -2.10 -11.72
C ALA A 62 11.19 -3.34 -12.53
N ALA A 63 10.36 -4.40 -12.56
CA ALA A 63 10.64 -5.58 -13.38
C ALA A 63 10.62 -5.25 -14.88
N GLN A 64 9.67 -4.45 -15.32
CA GLN A 64 9.56 -4.00 -16.71
C GLN A 64 10.73 -3.10 -17.11
N GLU A 65 11.03 -2.07 -16.32
CA GLU A 65 12.18 -1.18 -16.55
C GLU A 65 13.51 -1.96 -16.59
N MET A 66 13.67 -2.95 -15.69
CA MET A 66 14.85 -3.81 -15.69
C MET A 66 14.96 -4.61 -16.98
N ARG A 67 13.86 -5.19 -17.46
CA ARG A 67 13.79 -5.95 -18.70
C ARG A 67 14.16 -5.07 -19.91
N GLU A 68 13.58 -3.89 -20.02
CA GLU A 68 13.87 -2.92 -21.09
C GLU A 68 15.35 -2.53 -21.10
N ARG A 69 15.92 -2.22 -19.91
CA ARG A 69 17.34 -1.87 -19.80
C ARG A 69 18.26 -3.02 -20.20
N VAL A 70 17.94 -4.26 -19.79
CA VAL A 70 18.71 -5.43 -20.21
C VAL A 70 18.55 -5.68 -21.71
N HIS A 71 17.31 -5.51 -22.27
CA HIS A 71 17.06 -5.63 -23.69
C HIS A 71 17.90 -4.63 -24.53
N HIS A 72 18.05 -3.39 -24.04
CA HIS A 72 18.94 -2.41 -24.69
C HIS A 72 20.43 -2.83 -24.68
N LEU A 73 20.86 -3.62 -23.71
CA LEU A 73 22.25 -4.05 -23.60
C LEU A 73 22.55 -5.32 -24.42
N VAL A 74 21.64 -6.30 -24.43
CA VAL A 74 21.90 -7.64 -24.98
C VAL A 74 20.88 -8.09 -26.05
N GLY A 75 19.89 -7.26 -26.36
CA GLY A 75 18.85 -7.56 -27.35
C GLY A 75 17.87 -8.64 -26.92
N ALA A 76 17.33 -9.41 -27.87
CA ALA A 76 16.24 -10.37 -27.69
C ALA A 76 16.52 -11.53 -26.69
N GLU A 77 17.78 -11.74 -26.30
CA GLU A 77 18.09 -12.73 -25.24
C GLU A 77 17.48 -12.34 -23.88
N ALA A 78 17.23 -11.03 -23.66
CA ALA A 78 16.56 -10.52 -22.47
C ALA A 78 15.13 -11.07 -22.29
N ASP A 79 14.43 -11.35 -23.40
CA ASP A 79 13.03 -11.80 -23.37
C ASP A 79 12.87 -13.22 -22.78
N LYS A 80 13.96 -14.00 -22.76
CA LYS A 80 14.00 -15.35 -22.20
C LYS A 80 14.31 -15.40 -20.71
N LEU A 81 14.61 -14.23 -20.08
CA LEU A 81 14.93 -14.14 -18.66
C LEU A 81 13.67 -14.23 -17.79
N TRP A 82 13.83 -14.83 -16.61
CA TRP A 82 12.80 -14.80 -15.60
C TRP A 82 12.96 -13.55 -14.75
N MET A 83 12.24 -12.47 -15.12
CA MET A 83 12.20 -11.20 -14.39
C MET A 83 10.78 -10.94 -13.89
N TYR A 84 10.56 -11.02 -12.60
CA TYR A 84 9.24 -10.97 -11.98
C TYR A 84 9.28 -10.28 -10.61
N THR A 85 8.11 -9.93 -10.08
CA THR A 85 7.96 -9.70 -8.64
C THR A 85 7.85 -11.05 -7.91
N PHE A 86 8.03 -11.08 -6.58
CA PHE A 86 7.79 -12.30 -5.80
C PHE A 86 6.40 -12.89 -6.03
N HIS A 87 5.36 -12.05 -6.09
CA HIS A 87 3.99 -12.49 -6.34
C HIS A 87 3.79 -13.03 -7.76
N SER A 88 4.32 -12.33 -8.77
CA SER A 88 4.25 -12.81 -10.16
C SER A 88 5.01 -14.12 -10.35
N PHE A 89 6.17 -14.25 -9.71
CA PHE A 89 6.91 -15.51 -9.71
C PHE A 89 6.11 -16.61 -9.00
N GLY A 90 5.54 -16.32 -7.82
CA GLY A 90 4.69 -17.24 -7.08
C GLY A 90 3.49 -17.72 -7.88
N ALA A 91 2.76 -16.79 -8.52
CA ALA A 91 1.62 -17.13 -9.38
C ALA A 91 2.05 -18.08 -10.53
N ARG A 92 3.15 -17.73 -11.24
CA ARG A 92 3.68 -18.55 -12.34
C ARG A 92 4.20 -19.92 -11.88
N PHE A 93 4.84 -19.97 -10.72
CA PHE A 93 5.26 -21.21 -10.08
C PHE A 93 4.05 -22.08 -9.75
N LEU A 94 3.04 -21.52 -9.11
CA LEU A 94 1.83 -22.23 -8.70
C LEU A 94 1.02 -22.75 -9.92
N ARG A 95 0.94 -21.99 -11.02
CA ARG A 95 0.32 -22.49 -12.27
C ARG A 95 0.94 -23.79 -12.78
N ARG A 96 2.21 -24.05 -12.44
CA ARG A 96 2.92 -25.28 -12.85
C ARG A 96 2.87 -26.40 -11.80
N GLU A 97 2.85 -26.05 -10.51
CA GLU A 97 3.11 -26.99 -9.43
C GLU A 97 1.88 -27.29 -8.56
N ILE A 98 0.85 -26.42 -8.53
CA ILE A 98 -0.21 -26.49 -7.54
C ILE A 98 -1.11 -27.72 -7.67
N ASN A 99 -1.18 -28.33 -8.87
CA ASN A 99 -1.90 -29.61 -9.07
C ASN A 99 -1.35 -30.74 -8.18
N ASN A 100 -0.11 -30.60 -7.66
CA ASN A 100 0.48 -31.48 -6.66
C ASN A 100 0.01 -31.16 -5.22
N HIS A 101 -0.84 -30.15 -5.04
CA HIS A 101 -1.35 -29.70 -3.73
C HIS A 101 -2.88 -29.54 -3.74
N PRO A 102 -3.63 -30.65 -3.84
CA PRO A 102 -5.09 -30.59 -3.83
C PRO A 102 -5.61 -29.90 -2.55
N PRO A 103 -6.76 -29.20 -2.59
CA PRO A 103 -7.77 -29.27 -3.66
C PRO A 103 -7.63 -28.19 -4.76
N PHE A 104 -6.56 -27.41 -4.76
CA PHE A 104 -6.35 -26.37 -5.76
C PHE A 104 -6.00 -26.97 -7.13
N THR A 105 -6.33 -26.23 -8.19
CA THR A 105 -5.94 -26.50 -9.56
C THR A 105 -5.22 -25.31 -10.16
N ASP A 106 -4.51 -25.51 -11.27
CA ASP A 106 -3.81 -24.47 -12.02
C ASP A 106 -4.72 -23.33 -12.54
N LYS A 107 -6.04 -23.55 -12.54
CA LYS A 107 -7.06 -22.54 -12.92
C LYS A 107 -7.56 -21.70 -11.75
N PHE A 108 -6.76 -21.51 -10.71
CA PHE A 108 -7.14 -20.71 -9.56
C PHE A 108 -7.33 -19.22 -9.92
N THR A 109 -8.28 -18.58 -9.26
CA THR A 109 -8.49 -17.13 -9.33
C THR A 109 -7.65 -16.43 -8.27
N ILE A 110 -7.07 -15.28 -8.62
CA ILE A 110 -6.37 -14.41 -7.65
C ILE A 110 -7.38 -13.39 -7.10
N TYR A 111 -7.62 -13.48 -5.79
CA TYR A 111 -8.48 -12.53 -5.07
C TYR A 111 -7.70 -11.30 -4.64
N ASP A 112 -8.28 -10.13 -4.91
CA ASP A 112 -7.75 -8.88 -4.40
C ASP A 112 -8.18 -8.63 -2.93
N SER A 113 -7.75 -7.51 -2.38
CA SER A 113 -8.05 -7.13 -0.99
C SER A 113 -9.55 -6.96 -0.72
N ASP A 114 -10.33 -6.50 -1.72
CA ASP A 114 -11.77 -6.32 -1.55
C ASP A 114 -12.55 -7.63 -1.72
N ASP A 115 -12.12 -8.53 -2.63
CA ASP A 115 -12.67 -9.87 -2.76
C ASP A 115 -12.50 -10.64 -1.44
N SER A 116 -11.29 -10.61 -0.88
CA SER A 116 -10.95 -11.21 0.42
C SER A 116 -11.79 -10.62 1.56
N LYS A 117 -11.92 -9.30 1.60
CA LYS A 117 -12.75 -8.58 2.58
C LYS A 117 -14.23 -8.91 2.44
N GLN A 118 -14.74 -9.07 1.21
CA GLN A 118 -16.13 -9.47 0.98
C GLN A 118 -16.37 -10.90 1.47
N MET A 119 -15.44 -11.82 1.25
CA MET A 119 -15.51 -13.16 1.80
C MET A 119 -15.53 -13.14 3.33
N ILE A 120 -14.63 -12.40 3.98
CA ILE A 120 -14.62 -12.24 5.45
C ILE A 120 -15.97 -11.71 5.96
N LYS A 121 -16.56 -10.71 5.30
CA LYS A 121 -17.90 -10.20 5.67
C LYS A 121 -18.98 -11.29 5.59
N ASN A 122 -18.93 -12.15 4.57
CA ASN A 122 -19.89 -13.25 4.44
C ASN A 122 -19.70 -14.27 5.56
N ILE A 123 -18.45 -14.59 5.92
CA ILE A 123 -18.12 -15.49 7.04
C ILE A 123 -18.58 -14.92 8.38
N LEU A 124 -18.37 -13.62 8.64
CA LEU A 124 -18.85 -12.98 9.87
C LEU A 124 -20.36 -13.09 10.03
N LYS A 125 -21.12 -12.91 8.94
CA LYS A 125 -22.58 -13.11 8.96
C LYS A 125 -22.95 -14.55 9.26
N GLU A 126 -22.24 -15.51 8.69
CA GLU A 126 -22.47 -16.93 8.93
C GLU A 126 -22.21 -17.34 10.38
N LEU A 127 -21.15 -16.80 10.97
CA LEU A 127 -20.80 -17.02 12.38
C LEU A 127 -21.60 -16.15 13.36
N ASN A 128 -22.52 -15.29 12.88
CA ASN A 128 -23.26 -14.32 13.70
C ASN A 128 -22.34 -13.41 14.52
N LEU A 129 -21.19 -13.00 13.96
CA LEU A 129 -20.25 -12.07 14.57
C LEU A 129 -20.53 -10.64 14.10
N ASP A 130 -20.54 -9.67 15.05
CA ASP A 130 -20.76 -8.25 14.78
C ASP A 130 -19.51 -7.64 14.10
N ASP A 131 -19.68 -7.05 12.92
CA ASP A 131 -18.62 -6.41 12.14
C ASP A 131 -18.01 -5.15 12.80
N LYS A 132 -18.69 -4.55 13.77
CA LYS A 132 -18.14 -3.47 14.60
C LYS A 132 -17.17 -3.98 15.65
N GLN A 133 -17.46 -5.14 16.23
CA GLN A 133 -16.57 -5.81 17.19
C GLN A 133 -15.42 -6.53 16.48
N TYR A 134 -15.70 -7.10 15.32
CA TYR A 134 -14.75 -7.83 14.47
C TYR A 134 -14.64 -7.15 13.10
N PRO A 135 -13.98 -5.97 12.99
CA PRO A 135 -13.88 -5.27 11.72
C PRO A 135 -13.19 -6.12 10.65
N PRO A 136 -13.81 -6.34 9.48
CA PRO A 136 -13.28 -7.21 8.42
C PRO A 136 -11.83 -6.87 8.02
N ARG A 137 -11.49 -5.58 7.99
CA ARG A 137 -10.13 -5.11 7.69
C ARG A 137 -9.09 -5.56 8.73
N ASN A 138 -9.47 -5.60 10.02
CA ASN A 138 -8.56 -6.04 11.08
C ASN A 138 -8.33 -7.55 11.01
N ILE A 139 -9.40 -8.32 10.72
CA ILE A 139 -9.29 -9.77 10.52
C ILE A 139 -8.41 -10.07 9.32
N GLN A 140 -8.65 -9.41 8.20
CA GLN A 140 -7.84 -9.55 6.99
C GLN A 140 -6.36 -9.30 7.28
N ALA A 141 -6.03 -8.22 7.99
CA ALA A 141 -4.66 -7.89 8.36
C ALA A 141 -4.00 -8.98 9.24
N ARG A 142 -4.78 -9.61 10.16
CA ARG A 142 -4.25 -10.69 11.00
C ARG A 142 -4.04 -11.99 10.22
N ILE A 143 -4.96 -12.35 9.32
CA ILE A 143 -4.79 -13.51 8.42
C ILE A 143 -3.57 -13.28 7.52
N SER A 144 -3.42 -12.10 6.95
CA SER A 144 -2.25 -11.71 6.14
C SER A 144 -0.95 -11.86 6.93
N ALA A 145 -0.90 -11.32 8.16
CA ALA A 145 0.28 -11.45 9.02
C ALA A 145 0.63 -12.93 9.32
N ALA A 146 -0.37 -13.75 9.59
CA ALA A 146 -0.17 -15.18 9.82
C ALA A 146 0.39 -15.89 8.57
N LYS A 147 -0.19 -15.66 7.39
CA LYS A 147 0.30 -16.23 6.12
C LYS A 147 1.75 -15.80 5.82
N ASN A 148 2.06 -14.53 6.03
CA ASN A 148 3.42 -14.00 5.82
C ASN A 148 4.45 -14.60 6.79
N ALA A 149 4.02 -15.00 8.00
CA ALA A 149 4.80 -15.77 8.97
C ALA A 149 4.74 -17.29 8.73
N LEU A 150 4.11 -17.76 7.65
CA LEU A 150 3.88 -19.17 7.30
C LEU A 150 3.02 -19.96 8.30
N HIS A 151 2.17 -19.25 9.07
CA HIS A 151 1.20 -19.85 9.97
C HIS A 151 -0.12 -20.08 9.23
N GLY A 152 -0.47 -21.33 8.98
CA GLY A 152 -1.79 -21.72 8.49
C GLY A 152 -2.85 -21.66 9.60
N PRO A 153 -4.12 -21.99 9.27
CA PRO A 153 -5.22 -21.95 10.25
C PRO A 153 -4.95 -22.73 11.53
N GLU A 154 -4.39 -23.93 11.44
CA GLU A 154 -4.07 -24.80 12.58
C GLU A 154 -3.04 -24.16 13.54
N SER A 155 -1.93 -23.62 12.96
CA SER A 155 -0.88 -22.96 13.74
C SER A 155 -1.43 -21.68 14.40
N PHE A 156 -2.21 -20.89 13.66
CA PHE A 156 -2.84 -19.68 14.17
C PHE A 156 -3.82 -20.00 15.30
N ARG A 157 -4.61 -21.07 15.19
CA ARG A 157 -5.53 -21.52 16.24
C ARG A 157 -4.78 -21.93 17.52
N ALA A 158 -3.66 -22.63 17.39
CA ALA A 158 -2.83 -23.00 18.54
C ALA A 158 -2.31 -21.76 19.31
N GLU A 159 -1.86 -20.72 18.59
CA GLU A 159 -1.40 -19.47 19.17
C GLU A 159 -2.55 -18.60 19.75
N ALA A 160 -3.75 -18.70 19.18
CA ALA A 160 -4.92 -17.95 19.61
C ALA A 160 -5.50 -18.47 20.94
N SER A 161 -5.11 -19.68 21.37
CA SER A 161 -5.65 -20.36 22.56
C SER A 161 -5.51 -19.50 23.83
N GLY A 162 -6.63 -19.38 24.58
CA GLY A 162 -6.70 -18.58 25.80
C GLY A 162 -7.04 -17.09 25.57
N ASN A 163 -7.21 -16.67 24.32
CA ASN A 163 -7.69 -15.33 24.00
C ASN A 163 -8.96 -15.41 23.15
N PHE A 164 -10.12 -15.18 23.78
CA PHE A 164 -11.44 -15.31 23.14
C PHE A 164 -11.57 -14.52 21.82
N TYR A 165 -11.01 -13.30 21.75
CA TYR A 165 -11.05 -12.49 20.53
C TYR A 165 -10.26 -13.16 19.39
N ASN A 166 -9.05 -13.66 19.70
CA ASN A 166 -8.20 -14.34 18.71
C ASN A 166 -8.77 -15.72 18.32
N GLU A 167 -9.42 -16.44 19.24
CA GLU A 167 -10.11 -17.69 18.95
C GLU A 167 -11.24 -17.49 17.93
N LYS A 168 -12.00 -16.37 18.05
CA LYS A 168 -13.01 -16.02 17.04
C LYS A 168 -12.40 -15.67 15.68
N ILE A 169 -11.23 -15.04 15.65
CA ILE A 169 -10.51 -14.82 14.40
C ILE A 169 -10.02 -16.14 13.81
N ALA A 170 -9.59 -17.10 14.63
CA ALA A 170 -9.24 -18.45 14.18
C ALA A 170 -10.44 -19.17 13.56
N ASP A 171 -11.66 -19.04 14.15
CA ASP A 171 -12.89 -19.56 13.54
C ASP A 171 -13.14 -18.95 12.14
N VAL A 172 -12.90 -17.64 11.97
CA VAL A 172 -13.00 -16.96 10.68
C VAL A 172 -11.92 -17.43 9.71
N TYR A 173 -10.69 -17.63 10.18
CA TYR A 173 -9.57 -18.07 9.32
C TYR A 173 -9.77 -19.49 8.80
N ASP A 174 -10.28 -20.41 9.63
CA ASP A 174 -10.61 -21.77 9.19
C ASP A 174 -11.66 -21.78 8.07
N LEU A 175 -12.74 -20.97 8.23
CA LEU A 175 -13.75 -20.86 7.19
C LEU A 175 -13.24 -20.13 5.95
N TYR A 176 -12.38 -19.12 6.12
CA TYR A 176 -11.74 -18.41 5.03
C TYR A 176 -10.89 -19.36 4.17
N ASP A 177 -10.02 -20.14 4.79
CA ASP A 177 -9.21 -21.16 4.10
C ASP A 177 -10.08 -22.21 3.40
N LYS A 178 -11.14 -22.69 4.09
CA LYS A 178 -12.09 -23.62 3.49
C LYS A 178 -12.75 -23.05 2.23
N TYR A 179 -13.24 -21.82 2.27
CA TYR A 179 -13.90 -21.19 1.12
C TYR A 179 -12.92 -20.83 0.00
N MET A 180 -11.69 -20.44 0.33
CA MET A 180 -10.65 -20.24 -0.67
C MET A 180 -10.38 -21.53 -1.46
N LYS A 181 -10.31 -22.68 -0.77
CA LYS A 181 -10.17 -24.01 -1.38
C LYS A 181 -11.37 -24.40 -2.24
N GLN A 182 -12.59 -24.17 -1.75
CA GLN A 182 -13.82 -24.46 -2.49
C GLN A 182 -13.95 -23.63 -3.76
N ASN A 183 -13.60 -22.35 -3.68
CA ASN A 183 -13.66 -21.42 -4.81
C ASN A 183 -12.46 -21.57 -5.77
N ASN A 184 -11.52 -22.46 -5.48
CA ASN A 184 -10.24 -22.53 -6.19
C ASN A 184 -9.61 -21.15 -6.33
N ALA A 185 -9.49 -20.41 -5.23
CA ALA A 185 -8.99 -19.04 -5.19
C ALA A 185 -7.82 -18.90 -4.24
N LEU A 186 -6.88 -18.03 -4.58
CA LEU A 186 -5.72 -17.67 -3.77
C LEU A 186 -5.69 -16.15 -3.62
N ASP A 187 -5.45 -15.62 -2.42
CA ASP A 187 -5.16 -14.20 -2.24
C ASP A 187 -3.66 -13.91 -2.46
N PHE A 188 -3.25 -12.64 -2.35
CA PHE A 188 -1.84 -12.26 -2.55
C PHE A 188 -0.89 -12.97 -1.58
N ASP A 189 -1.30 -13.12 -0.32
CA ASP A 189 -0.47 -13.79 0.68
C ASP A 189 -0.39 -15.30 0.41
N ASP A 190 -1.46 -15.90 -0.13
CA ASP A 190 -1.47 -17.31 -0.54
C ASP A 190 -0.48 -17.61 -1.67
N LEU A 191 -0.26 -16.66 -2.59
CA LEU A 191 0.73 -16.84 -3.66
C LEU A 191 2.12 -17.09 -3.09
N LEU A 192 2.48 -16.40 -2.01
CA LEU A 192 3.76 -16.60 -1.33
C LEU A 192 3.74 -17.83 -0.41
N PHE A 193 2.68 -17.96 0.38
CA PHE A 193 2.51 -19.02 1.36
C PHE A 193 2.51 -20.41 0.71
N ALA A 194 1.69 -20.62 -0.33
CA ALA A 194 1.61 -21.90 -1.04
C ALA A 194 2.90 -22.20 -1.82
N THR A 195 3.53 -21.18 -2.45
CA THR A 195 4.82 -21.35 -3.13
C THR A 195 5.89 -21.80 -2.15
N THR A 196 5.99 -21.17 -0.98
CA THR A 196 6.97 -21.51 0.04
C THR A 196 6.73 -22.92 0.58
N LYS A 197 5.47 -23.32 0.80
CA LYS A 197 5.11 -24.68 1.23
C LYS A 197 5.48 -25.73 0.20
N LEU A 198 5.22 -25.50 -1.07
CA LEU A 198 5.59 -26.43 -2.15
C LEU A 198 7.12 -26.53 -2.31
N LEU A 199 7.84 -25.42 -2.18
CA LEU A 199 9.30 -25.43 -2.20
C LEU A 199 9.93 -26.13 -0.97
N ALA A 200 9.19 -26.32 0.13
CA ALA A 200 9.63 -27.13 1.24
C ALA A 200 9.72 -28.63 0.88
N ASP A 201 8.94 -29.11 -0.11
CA ASP A 201 9.10 -30.44 -0.69
C ASP A 201 10.43 -30.54 -1.44
N GLU A 202 11.23 -31.53 -1.09
CA GLU A 202 12.58 -31.70 -1.64
C GLU A 202 12.57 -31.98 -3.14
N THR A 203 11.59 -32.73 -3.64
CA THR A 203 11.48 -33.12 -5.06
C THR A 203 11.19 -31.91 -5.94
N ILE A 204 10.21 -31.09 -5.52
CA ILE A 204 9.87 -29.85 -6.19
C ILE A 204 11.04 -28.87 -6.11
N ARG A 205 11.60 -28.68 -4.91
CA ARG A 205 12.72 -27.78 -4.67
C ARG A 205 13.93 -28.12 -5.54
N ARG A 206 14.36 -29.38 -5.61
CA ARG A 206 15.50 -29.80 -6.44
C ARG A 206 15.30 -29.49 -7.91
N ARG A 207 14.12 -29.71 -8.45
CA ARG A 207 13.78 -29.40 -9.85
C ARG A 207 13.95 -27.90 -10.15
N TRP A 208 13.52 -27.02 -9.26
CA TRP A 208 13.68 -25.58 -9.43
C TRP A 208 15.10 -25.10 -9.16
N GLN A 209 15.86 -25.74 -8.27
CA GLN A 209 17.28 -25.51 -8.08
C GLN A 209 18.12 -25.97 -9.29
N ASP A 210 17.71 -27.00 -9.99
CA ASP A 210 18.34 -27.44 -11.25
C ASP A 210 17.99 -26.53 -12.43
N HIS A 211 16.88 -25.80 -12.33
CA HIS A 211 16.47 -24.83 -13.34
C HIS A 211 17.15 -23.47 -13.14
N PHE A 212 17.13 -22.93 -11.92
CA PHE A 212 17.72 -21.64 -11.60
C PHE A 212 19.09 -21.81 -10.92
N HIS A 213 20.13 -21.41 -11.62
CA HIS A 213 21.48 -21.42 -11.09
C HIS A 213 21.90 -20.09 -10.47
N TYR A 214 21.25 -18.98 -10.87
CA TYR A 214 21.55 -17.62 -10.41
C TYR A 214 20.26 -16.90 -10.02
N ILE A 215 20.28 -16.31 -8.84
CA ILE A 215 19.14 -15.60 -8.28
C ILE A 215 19.59 -14.19 -7.93
N LEU A 216 18.88 -13.20 -8.47
CA LEU A 216 19.12 -11.78 -8.22
C LEU A 216 17.86 -11.20 -7.60
N ILE A 217 18.00 -10.49 -6.48
CA ILE A 217 16.86 -9.91 -5.76
C ILE A 217 17.14 -8.43 -5.50
N ASP A 218 16.31 -7.56 -6.05
CA ASP A 218 16.32 -6.13 -5.75
C ASP A 218 15.46 -5.82 -4.53
N GLU A 219 15.75 -4.72 -3.84
CA GLU A 219 15.05 -4.25 -2.63
C GLU A 219 14.94 -5.34 -1.53
N TYR A 220 16.02 -6.09 -1.32
CA TYR A 220 16.04 -7.26 -0.42
C TYR A 220 15.64 -6.94 1.03
N GLN A 221 15.83 -5.69 1.50
CA GLN A 221 15.44 -5.22 2.82
C GLN A 221 13.91 -5.14 3.03
N ASP A 222 13.12 -5.23 1.95
CA ASP A 222 11.66 -5.20 2.04
C ASP A 222 11.03 -6.60 1.99
N THR A 223 11.84 -7.66 1.99
CA THR A 223 11.34 -9.04 1.96
C THR A 223 10.72 -9.44 3.29
N ASN A 224 9.58 -10.13 3.23
CA ASN A 224 8.97 -10.81 4.37
C ASN A 224 9.54 -12.23 4.54
N HIS A 225 9.15 -12.92 5.62
CA HIS A 225 9.67 -14.24 5.93
C HIS A 225 9.40 -15.29 4.83
N ALA A 226 8.21 -15.29 4.22
CA ALA A 226 7.89 -16.21 3.13
C ALA A 226 8.78 -15.96 1.90
N GLN A 227 8.97 -14.71 1.51
CA GLN A 227 9.85 -14.32 0.39
C GLN A 227 11.32 -14.66 0.65
N TYR A 228 11.79 -14.43 1.86
CA TYR A 228 13.13 -14.83 2.29
C TYR A 228 13.32 -16.34 2.14
N LEU A 229 12.38 -17.16 2.63
CA LEU A 229 12.50 -18.62 2.52
C LEU A 229 12.38 -19.10 1.07
N MET A 230 11.52 -18.49 0.24
CA MET A 230 11.46 -18.78 -1.20
C MET A 230 12.85 -18.61 -1.84
N ALA A 231 13.47 -17.44 -1.61
CA ALA A 231 14.81 -17.16 -2.13
C ALA A 231 15.85 -18.17 -1.63
N LYS A 232 15.84 -18.45 -0.33
CA LYS A 232 16.77 -19.41 0.32
C LYS A 232 16.61 -20.84 -0.22
N TYR A 233 15.36 -21.30 -0.42
CA TYR A 233 15.09 -22.62 -0.97
C TYR A 233 15.59 -22.75 -2.41
N ILE A 234 15.36 -21.75 -3.26
CA ILE A 234 15.79 -21.80 -4.66
C ILE A 234 17.33 -21.69 -4.75
N ALA A 235 17.96 -20.79 -3.97
CA ALA A 235 19.41 -20.59 -3.96
C ALA A 235 20.21 -21.75 -3.36
N GLY A 236 19.57 -22.62 -2.59
CA GLY A 236 20.23 -23.56 -1.69
C GLY A 236 21.28 -24.49 -2.30
N LYS A 237 21.19 -24.83 -3.59
CA LYS A 237 22.15 -25.73 -4.27
C LYS A 237 23.35 -24.96 -4.81
N SER A 238 23.13 -23.89 -5.54
CA SER A 238 24.22 -23.15 -6.21
C SER A 238 24.84 -22.09 -5.30
N GLN A 239 24.10 -21.57 -4.34
CA GLN A 239 24.44 -20.42 -3.50
C GLN A 239 24.78 -19.14 -4.31
N ASN A 240 24.49 -19.11 -5.61
CA ASN A 240 24.68 -17.93 -6.46
C ASN A 240 23.50 -16.97 -6.30
N ILE A 241 23.41 -16.38 -5.13
CA ILE A 241 22.43 -15.37 -4.78
C ILE A 241 23.08 -13.99 -4.74
N CYS A 242 22.53 -13.03 -5.49
CA CYS A 242 22.91 -11.64 -5.44
C CYS A 242 21.73 -10.83 -4.86
N ALA A 243 21.81 -10.46 -3.62
CA ALA A 243 20.87 -9.59 -2.95
C ALA A 243 21.33 -8.13 -3.07
N VAL A 244 20.43 -7.26 -3.52
CA VAL A 244 20.67 -5.81 -3.62
C VAL A 244 19.69 -5.11 -2.70
N GLY A 245 20.17 -4.22 -1.84
CA GLY A 245 19.28 -3.54 -0.93
C GLY A 245 19.91 -2.39 -0.16
N ASP A 246 19.04 -1.70 0.56
CA ASP A 246 19.37 -0.60 1.43
C ASP A 246 18.60 -0.71 2.75
N ALA A 247 19.25 -1.14 3.82
CA ALA A 247 18.65 -1.23 5.14
C ALA A 247 18.01 0.09 5.61
N ASP A 248 18.61 1.25 5.23
CA ASP A 248 18.09 2.57 5.54
C ASP A 248 16.83 2.94 4.71
N GLN A 249 16.40 2.11 3.75
CA GLN A 249 15.17 2.25 2.98
C GLN A 249 14.12 1.17 3.27
N SER A 250 14.27 0.40 4.36
CA SER A 250 13.26 -0.55 4.81
C SER A 250 12.08 0.18 5.47
N ILE A 251 10.95 0.26 4.75
CA ILE A 251 9.76 1.06 5.14
C ILE A 251 8.43 0.29 4.99
N TYR A 252 8.49 -1.04 4.95
CA TYR A 252 7.33 -1.91 4.74
C TYR A 252 7.14 -2.97 5.84
N SER A 253 7.56 -2.68 7.09
CA SER A 253 7.34 -3.60 8.22
C SER A 253 5.87 -3.89 8.44
N TRP A 254 5.00 -2.91 8.20
CA TRP A 254 3.54 -3.06 8.24
C TRP A 254 2.96 -4.03 7.18
N ARG A 255 3.76 -4.39 6.15
CA ARG A 255 3.51 -5.47 5.19
C ARG A 255 4.24 -6.76 5.52
N GLY A 256 4.85 -6.84 6.69
CA GLY A 256 5.62 -8.00 7.13
C GLY A 256 7.08 -8.04 6.67
N ALA A 257 7.61 -6.94 6.08
CA ALA A 257 9.03 -6.86 5.78
C ALA A 257 9.86 -7.01 7.07
N ASP A 258 10.92 -7.82 6.99
CA ASP A 258 11.81 -8.08 8.12
C ASP A 258 13.23 -7.61 7.79
N LEU A 259 13.64 -6.54 8.47
CA LEU A 259 14.95 -5.94 8.29
C LEU A 259 16.09 -6.94 8.57
N ARG A 260 15.85 -7.93 9.44
CA ARG A 260 16.84 -8.97 9.76
C ARG A 260 17.28 -9.76 8.52
N ASN A 261 16.42 -9.93 7.54
CA ASN A 261 16.78 -10.65 6.30
C ASN A 261 18.02 -10.06 5.60
N ILE A 262 18.18 -8.73 5.60
CA ILE A 262 19.37 -8.10 5.04
C ILE A 262 20.49 -7.95 6.06
N MET A 263 20.15 -7.74 7.34
CA MET A 263 21.15 -7.61 8.41
C MET A 263 21.91 -8.91 8.63
N ASP A 264 21.21 -10.04 8.66
CA ASP A 264 21.73 -11.37 8.96
C ASP A 264 22.19 -12.14 7.71
N PHE A 265 22.19 -11.49 6.52
CA PHE A 265 22.58 -12.13 5.25
C PHE A 265 23.93 -12.86 5.33
N ARG A 266 24.87 -12.29 6.09
CA ARG A 266 26.20 -12.89 6.29
C ARG A 266 26.18 -14.12 7.21
N GLU A 267 25.20 -14.21 8.10
CA GLU A 267 25.01 -15.42 8.94
C GLU A 267 24.45 -16.55 8.09
N ASP A 268 23.52 -16.26 7.18
CA ASP A 268 22.97 -17.24 6.23
C ASP A 268 23.99 -17.69 5.18
N TYR A 269 24.86 -16.77 4.75
CA TYR A 269 25.87 -16.99 3.71
C TYR A 269 27.25 -16.54 4.21
N PRO A 270 27.97 -17.34 5.00
CA PRO A 270 29.27 -16.95 5.59
C PRO A 270 30.36 -16.60 4.57
N SER A 271 30.25 -17.15 3.33
CA SER A 271 31.15 -16.82 2.23
C SER A 271 30.75 -15.58 1.43
N ALA A 272 29.70 -14.87 1.84
CA ALA A 272 29.16 -13.77 1.09
C ALA A 272 30.15 -12.60 0.95
N GLN A 273 30.27 -12.08 -0.26
CA GLN A 273 30.94 -10.83 -0.53
C GLN A 273 29.99 -9.64 -0.31
N ILE A 274 30.40 -8.68 0.49
CA ILE A 274 29.63 -7.45 0.73
C ILE A 274 30.27 -6.32 -0.04
N ILE A 275 29.52 -5.73 -0.99
CA ILE A 275 29.97 -4.63 -1.84
C ILE A 275 29.12 -3.40 -1.53
N LYS A 276 29.76 -2.31 -1.08
CA LYS A 276 29.06 -1.05 -0.75
C LYS A 276 29.07 -0.10 -1.95
N LEU A 277 27.87 0.36 -2.37
CA LEU A 277 27.69 1.42 -3.35
C LEU A 277 27.27 2.69 -2.62
N GLU A 278 28.21 3.58 -2.34
CA GLU A 278 28.02 4.79 -1.53
C GLU A 278 28.01 6.08 -2.35
N GLN A 279 28.52 6.05 -3.61
CA GLN A 279 28.49 7.19 -4.51
C GLN A 279 27.08 7.40 -5.05
N ASN A 280 26.51 8.56 -4.76
CA ASN A 280 25.17 8.96 -5.20
C ASN A 280 25.28 9.80 -6.48
N TYR A 281 24.46 9.50 -7.48
CA TYR A 281 24.38 10.19 -8.77
C TYR A 281 23.11 11.01 -8.95
N ARG A 282 22.22 11.01 -7.94
CA ARG A 282 20.89 11.64 -7.99
C ARG A 282 20.88 13.05 -7.43
N SER A 283 21.30 13.20 -6.19
CA SER A 283 21.05 14.37 -5.36
C SER A 283 22.28 15.26 -5.20
N THR A 284 22.06 16.52 -4.83
CA THR A 284 23.13 17.44 -4.44
C THR A 284 23.72 17.03 -3.09
N GLN A 285 24.94 17.53 -2.78
CA GLN A 285 25.65 17.22 -1.54
C GLN A 285 24.89 17.70 -0.30
N THR A 286 24.22 18.86 -0.36
CA THR A 286 23.41 19.41 0.76
C THR A 286 22.25 18.49 1.12
N ILE A 287 21.52 17.96 0.13
CA ILE A 287 20.43 17.00 0.34
C ILE A 287 20.98 15.72 0.99
N LEU A 288 22.11 15.20 0.51
CA LEU A 288 22.72 14.00 1.07
C LEU A 288 23.25 14.20 2.51
N ASN A 289 23.80 15.38 2.81
CA ASN A 289 24.23 15.69 4.16
C ASN A 289 23.05 15.71 5.15
N ALA A 290 21.90 16.26 4.73
CA ALA A 290 20.68 16.23 5.53
C ALA A 290 20.16 14.79 5.71
N ALA A 291 20.11 14.00 4.64
CA ALA A 291 19.69 12.60 4.68
C ALA A 291 20.60 11.76 5.61
N ASN A 292 21.93 11.89 5.47
CA ASN A 292 22.91 11.22 6.33
C ASN A 292 22.77 11.65 7.79
N ALA A 293 22.46 12.94 8.06
CA ALA A 293 22.30 13.46 9.41
C ALA A 293 21.04 12.88 10.10
N VAL A 294 19.95 12.75 9.39
CA VAL A 294 18.72 12.15 9.91
C VAL A 294 18.92 10.67 10.19
N ILE A 295 19.38 9.90 9.20
CA ILE A 295 19.42 8.44 9.31
C ILE A 295 20.46 7.90 10.30
N LYS A 296 21.51 8.67 10.60
CA LYS A 296 22.54 8.26 11.59
C LYS A 296 21.99 8.08 13.02
N ASN A 297 20.80 8.60 13.31
CA ASN A 297 20.14 8.48 14.62
C ASN A 297 19.44 7.12 14.81
N ASN A 298 19.36 6.27 13.79
CA ASN A 298 18.93 4.87 13.92
C ASN A 298 20.07 4.01 14.46
N VAL A 299 19.75 3.06 15.32
CA VAL A 299 20.69 2.11 15.92
C VAL A 299 20.83 0.86 15.03
N GLU A 300 19.70 0.30 14.59
CA GLU A 300 19.69 -0.88 13.72
C GLU A 300 19.96 -0.49 12.26
N ARG A 301 21.26 -0.43 11.89
CA ARG A 301 21.65 -0.11 10.52
C ARG A 301 22.98 -0.74 10.13
N LEU A 302 23.14 -0.98 8.83
CA LEU A 302 24.42 -1.30 8.21
C LEU A 302 25.15 -0.01 7.86
N GLU A 303 26.33 0.20 8.43
CA GLU A 303 27.06 1.46 8.33
C GLU A 303 27.46 1.76 6.89
N LYS A 304 26.94 2.87 6.35
CA LYS A 304 27.33 3.45 5.07
C LYS A 304 27.14 4.97 5.11
N ARG A 305 27.82 5.69 4.23
CA ARG A 305 27.73 7.15 4.09
C ARG A 305 27.61 7.53 2.62
N LEU A 306 26.49 8.15 2.24
CA LEU A 306 26.33 8.65 0.89
C LEU A 306 27.21 9.88 0.66
N TRP A 307 27.85 9.90 -0.49
CA TRP A 307 28.63 11.04 -1.02
C TRP A 307 28.36 11.21 -2.51
N THR A 308 28.63 12.38 -3.08
CA THR A 308 28.42 12.67 -4.49
C THR A 308 29.49 13.59 -5.05
N GLU A 309 29.71 13.52 -6.35
CA GLU A 309 30.47 14.49 -7.13
C GLU A 309 29.57 15.57 -7.77
N ASN A 310 28.25 15.48 -7.56
CA ASN A 310 27.32 16.53 -7.98
C ASN A 310 27.60 17.84 -7.22
N ASN A 311 27.11 18.95 -7.79
CA ASN A 311 27.23 20.27 -7.15
C ASN A 311 26.73 20.25 -5.69
N PRO A 312 27.28 21.12 -4.83
CA PRO A 312 26.81 21.25 -3.44
C PRO A 312 25.30 21.45 -3.34
N GLY A 313 24.72 22.19 -4.28
CA GLY A 313 23.29 22.53 -4.29
C GLY A 313 22.95 23.69 -3.35
N VAL A 314 21.69 24.07 -3.35
CA VAL A 314 21.15 25.10 -2.44
C VAL A 314 20.80 24.46 -1.09
N HIS A 315 20.67 25.28 -0.03
CA HIS A 315 20.18 24.83 1.27
C HIS A 315 18.72 24.36 1.14
N LEU A 316 18.32 23.45 2.03
CA LEU A 316 16.94 23.01 2.16
C LEU A 316 16.09 24.17 2.65
N GLN A 317 14.93 24.35 2.06
CA GLN A 317 14.02 25.46 2.39
C GLN A 317 13.02 25.02 3.44
N LYS A 318 13.04 25.62 4.63
CA LYS A 318 12.10 25.34 5.71
C LYS A 318 11.05 26.43 5.81
N TYR A 319 9.77 26.05 5.85
CA TYR A 319 8.66 26.99 6.05
C TYR A 319 7.77 26.56 7.21
N ALA A 320 7.58 27.46 8.17
CA ALA A 320 6.66 27.27 9.29
C ALA A 320 5.35 28.02 9.05
N ALA A 321 4.30 27.28 8.74
CA ALA A 321 2.96 27.81 8.49
C ALA A 321 2.16 28.03 9.77
N SER A 322 1.19 28.97 9.73
CA SER A 322 0.23 29.16 10.81
C SER A 322 -0.80 28.03 10.91
N ASP A 323 -1.23 27.53 9.77
CA ASP A 323 -2.24 26.48 9.60
C ASP A 323 -2.01 25.72 8.29
N GLU A 324 -2.76 24.64 8.09
CA GLU A 324 -2.68 23.78 6.90
C GLU A 324 -3.00 24.50 5.58
N HIS A 325 -3.82 25.54 5.61
CA HIS A 325 -4.15 26.32 4.40
C HIS A 325 -2.99 27.23 4.01
N ASN A 326 -2.35 27.85 4.99
CA ASN A 326 -1.15 28.69 4.78
C ASN A 326 0.01 27.82 4.27
N GLU A 327 0.15 26.58 4.77
CA GLU A 327 1.11 25.62 4.26
C GLU A 327 0.86 25.29 2.78
N ALA A 328 -0.39 24.92 2.43
CA ALA A 328 -0.76 24.60 1.07
C ALA A 328 -0.59 25.79 0.12
N ASP A 329 -0.98 26.99 0.55
CA ASP A 329 -0.80 28.21 -0.22
C ASP A 329 0.70 28.48 -0.49
N PHE A 330 1.58 28.33 0.53
CA PHE A 330 3.02 28.47 0.35
C PHE A 330 3.60 27.44 -0.65
N ILE A 331 3.22 26.16 -0.52
CA ILE A 331 3.67 25.10 -1.44
C ILE A 331 3.33 25.48 -2.88
N VAL A 332 2.07 25.86 -3.13
CA VAL A 332 1.58 26.17 -4.48
C VAL A 332 2.18 27.47 -5.03
N GLU A 333 2.33 28.50 -4.22
CA GLU A 333 2.98 29.75 -4.61
C GLU A 333 4.46 29.56 -4.92
N SER A 334 5.16 28.71 -4.14
CA SER A 334 6.54 28.32 -4.41
C SER A 334 6.68 27.57 -5.74
N MET A 335 5.75 26.66 -6.06
CA MET A 335 5.73 25.97 -7.34
C MET A 335 5.52 26.92 -8.52
N MET A 336 4.59 27.87 -8.37
CA MET A 336 4.37 28.90 -9.39
C MET A 336 5.62 29.76 -9.62
N LYS A 337 6.35 30.05 -8.54
CA LYS A 337 7.61 30.78 -8.62
C LYS A 337 8.68 29.96 -9.36
N GLU A 338 8.86 28.66 -9.00
CA GLU A 338 9.81 27.78 -9.68
C GLU A 338 9.47 27.62 -11.16
N HIS A 339 8.18 27.52 -11.50
CA HIS A 339 7.73 27.46 -12.88
C HIS A 339 7.93 28.77 -13.63
N GLY A 340 7.54 29.92 -13.06
CA GLY A 340 7.58 31.22 -13.70
C GLY A 340 8.96 31.84 -13.79
N GLU A 341 9.76 31.76 -12.72
CA GLU A 341 11.08 32.40 -12.63
C GLU A 341 12.23 31.47 -13.08
N ASN A 342 12.15 30.17 -12.70
CA ASN A 342 13.21 29.20 -12.96
C ASN A 342 12.89 28.27 -14.14
N HIS A 343 11.74 28.44 -14.80
CA HIS A 343 11.27 27.66 -15.95
C HIS A 343 11.24 26.14 -15.71
N VAL A 344 10.99 25.71 -14.46
CA VAL A 344 10.88 24.29 -14.12
C VAL A 344 9.46 23.81 -14.47
N PRO A 345 9.28 22.78 -15.33
CA PRO A 345 7.98 22.21 -15.61
C PRO A 345 7.30 21.66 -14.34
N TYR A 346 5.98 21.74 -14.25
CA TYR A 346 5.21 21.20 -13.13
C TYR A 346 5.41 19.69 -12.96
N GLY A 347 5.56 18.94 -14.05
CA GLY A 347 5.84 17.50 -14.02
C GLY A 347 7.19 17.13 -13.37
N LYS A 348 8.07 18.11 -13.10
CA LYS A 348 9.34 17.93 -12.38
C LYS A 348 9.23 18.24 -10.88
N MET A 349 8.03 18.50 -10.39
CA MET A 349 7.74 18.83 -8.98
C MET A 349 6.84 17.80 -8.34
N ALA A 350 7.14 17.41 -7.10
CA ALA A 350 6.30 16.50 -6.33
C ALA A 350 6.02 17.01 -4.92
N VAL A 351 4.81 16.74 -4.42
CA VAL A 351 4.45 16.93 -3.01
C VAL A 351 4.33 15.58 -2.34
N LEU A 352 5.13 15.36 -1.32
CA LEU A 352 5.15 14.16 -0.51
C LEU A 352 4.51 14.42 0.84
N TYR A 353 3.58 13.57 1.24
CA TYR A 353 2.90 13.64 2.53
C TYR A 353 2.83 12.28 3.20
N ARG A 354 2.67 12.27 4.53
CA ARG A 354 2.60 11.02 5.31
C ARG A 354 1.26 10.30 5.17
N MET A 355 0.17 11.06 5.06
CA MET A 355 -1.20 10.52 5.02
C MET A 355 -2.01 11.18 3.91
N ASN A 356 -2.84 10.42 3.19
CA ASN A 356 -3.71 10.91 2.12
C ASN A 356 -4.66 12.04 2.59
N ALA A 357 -5.04 12.06 3.87
CA ALA A 357 -5.89 13.14 4.40
C ALA A 357 -5.27 14.55 4.30
N GLN A 358 -3.94 14.64 4.11
CA GLN A 358 -3.23 15.93 3.95
C GLN A 358 -3.37 16.49 2.53
N SER A 359 -3.65 15.66 1.52
CA SER A 359 -3.69 16.10 0.11
C SER A 359 -4.81 17.09 -0.16
N ARG A 360 -5.98 16.94 0.47
CA ARG A 360 -7.19 17.73 0.17
C ARG A 360 -6.96 19.23 0.17
N VAL A 361 -6.28 19.77 1.18
CA VAL A 361 -6.06 21.22 1.28
C VAL A 361 -5.07 21.71 0.21
N ILE A 362 -4.09 20.86 -0.15
CA ILE A 362 -3.12 21.14 -1.21
C ILE A 362 -3.83 21.11 -2.58
N GLU A 363 -4.68 20.12 -2.83
CA GLU A 363 -5.51 20.02 -4.03
C GLU A 363 -6.43 21.24 -4.18
N GLU A 364 -7.15 21.64 -3.12
CA GLU A 364 -7.98 22.84 -3.11
C GLU A 364 -7.19 24.11 -3.49
N SER A 365 -5.94 24.23 -2.99
CA SER A 365 -5.07 25.36 -3.31
C SER A 365 -4.58 25.34 -4.77
N MET A 366 -4.25 24.14 -5.32
CA MET A 366 -3.89 23.95 -6.73
C MET A 366 -5.03 24.27 -7.68
N VAL A 367 -6.23 23.73 -7.43
CA VAL A 367 -7.44 23.99 -8.22
C VAL A 367 -7.75 25.48 -8.25
N LYS A 368 -7.67 26.16 -7.11
CA LYS A 368 -7.91 27.61 -7.01
C LYS A 368 -6.96 28.44 -7.88
N ARG A 369 -5.74 27.95 -8.13
CA ARG A 369 -4.71 28.63 -8.94
C ARG A 369 -4.54 28.06 -10.34
N GLY A 370 -5.37 27.08 -10.74
CA GLY A 370 -5.39 26.48 -12.06
C GLY A 370 -4.15 25.61 -12.37
N ILE A 371 -3.52 25.03 -11.34
CA ILE A 371 -2.37 24.13 -11.51
C ILE A 371 -2.87 22.72 -11.68
N ALA A 372 -2.48 22.07 -12.77
CA ALA A 372 -2.77 20.66 -13.03
C ALA A 372 -1.94 19.75 -12.13
N TYR A 373 -2.56 18.72 -11.58
CA TYR A 373 -1.88 17.73 -10.73
C TYR A 373 -2.37 16.32 -11.01
N THR A 374 -1.56 15.34 -10.62
CA THR A 374 -1.92 13.92 -10.60
C THR A 374 -1.69 13.35 -9.20
N MET A 375 -2.57 12.44 -8.76
CA MET A 375 -2.43 11.76 -7.48
C MET A 375 -2.00 10.30 -7.70
N VAL A 376 -0.87 9.92 -7.12
CA VAL A 376 -0.46 8.51 -7.06
C VAL A 376 -1.04 7.90 -5.79
N GLY A 377 -1.84 6.82 -5.93
CA GLY A 377 -2.56 6.19 -4.82
C GLY A 377 -3.99 6.75 -4.59
N GLY A 378 -4.57 7.40 -5.62
CA GLY A 378 -5.99 7.77 -5.66
C GLY A 378 -6.91 6.56 -5.86
N THR A 379 -8.17 6.78 -6.29
CA THR A 379 -9.06 5.66 -6.65
C THR A 379 -8.47 4.93 -7.86
N ARG A 380 -8.07 3.67 -7.65
CA ARG A 380 -7.41 2.85 -8.67
C ARG A 380 -8.31 2.65 -9.87
N PHE A 381 -7.74 2.62 -11.08
CA PHE A 381 -8.48 2.30 -12.30
C PHE A 381 -9.24 0.98 -12.17
N TYR A 382 -8.57 -0.06 -11.69
CA TYR A 382 -9.15 -1.39 -11.51
C TYR A 382 -10.15 -1.50 -10.33
N ASP A 383 -10.24 -0.51 -9.43
CA ASP A 383 -11.23 -0.46 -8.34
C ASP A 383 -12.55 0.19 -8.78
N ARG A 384 -12.61 0.78 -9.97
CA ARG A 384 -13.83 1.39 -10.53
C ARG A 384 -14.90 0.33 -10.75
N ALA A 385 -16.15 0.66 -10.43
CA ALA A 385 -17.25 -0.32 -10.38
C ALA A 385 -17.43 -1.07 -11.72
N GLU A 386 -17.43 -0.35 -12.84
CA GLU A 386 -17.57 -0.90 -14.20
C GLU A 386 -16.41 -1.81 -14.60
N ILE A 387 -15.19 -1.46 -14.17
CA ILE A 387 -13.99 -2.28 -14.43
C ILE A 387 -14.05 -3.56 -13.61
N ARG A 388 -14.41 -3.45 -12.32
CA ARG A 388 -14.59 -4.62 -11.45
C ARG A 388 -15.68 -5.55 -11.92
N ASP A 389 -16.75 -5.02 -12.53
CA ASP A 389 -17.81 -5.84 -13.14
C ASP A 389 -17.26 -6.65 -14.32
N MET A 390 -16.49 -6.00 -15.21
CA MET A 390 -15.85 -6.69 -16.34
C MET A 390 -14.85 -7.74 -15.89
N LEU A 391 -14.00 -7.39 -14.93
CA LEU A 391 -13.03 -8.33 -14.35
C LEU A 391 -13.73 -9.53 -13.68
N ALA A 392 -14.88 -9.31 -13.02
CA ALA A 392 -15.63 -10.40 -12.41
C ALA A 392 -16.24 -11.35 -13.47
N TYR A 393 -16.67 -10.84 -14.63
CA TYR A 393 -17.03 -11.69 -15.77
C TYR A 393 -15.85 -12.54 -16.24
N LEU A 394 -14.71 -11.91 -16.44
CA LEU A 394 -13.48 -12.58 -16.89
C LEU A 394 -13.00 -13.64 -15.88
N LYS A 395 -13.01 -13.30 -14.58
CA LYS A 395 -12.66 -14.23 -13.49
C LYS A 395 -13.59 -15.44 -13.46
N LEU A 396 -14.91 -15.23 -13.61
CA LEU A 396 -15.88 -16.33 -13.64
C LEU A 396 -15.71 -17.22 -14.88
N VAL A 397 -15.38 -16.66 -16.05
CA VAL A 397 -15.08 -17.42 -17.26
C VAL A 397 -13.82 -18.27 -17.09
N ALA A 398 -12.79 -17.74 -16.42
CA ALA A 398 -11.55 -18.46 -16.12
C ALA A 398 -11.73 -19.54 -15.05
N ASN A 399 -12.61 -19.29 -14.07
CA ASN A 399 -12.85 -20.19 -12.93
C ASN A 399 -14.32 -20.18 -12.51
N PHE A 400 -15.08 -21.19 -12.89
CA PHE A 400 -16.50 -21.35 -12.54
C PHE A 400 -16.77 -21.55 -11.03
N ARG A 401 -15.74 -21.79 -10.24
CA ARG A 401 -15.84 -21.93 -8.78
C ARG A 401 -15.76 -20.60 -8.04
N ASP A 402 -15.52 -19.49 -8.76
CA ASP A 402 -15.41 -18.15 -8.16
C ASP A 402 -16.80 -17.58 -7.80
N ASP A 403 -17.30 -17.93 -6.63
CA ASP A 403 -18.60 -17.48 -6.12
C ASP A 403 -18.62 -15.96 -5.85
N ILE A 404 -17.50 -15.34 -5.52
CA ILE A 404 -17.42 -13.89 -5.29
C ILE A 404 -17.68 -13.14 -6.59
N SER A 405 -17.01 -13.53 -7.68
CA SER A 405 -17.23 -12.95 -8.99
C SER A 405 -18.64 -13.24 -9.50
N LEU A 406 -19.16 -14.47 -9.30
CA LEU A 406 -20.52 -14.82 -9.67
C LEU A 406 -21.54 -13.93 -8.95
N MET A 407 -21.47 -13.80 -7.63
CA MET A 407 -22.39 -12.96 -6.86
C MET A 407 -22.35 -11.50 -7.28
N ARG A 408 -21.21 -11.00 -7.74
CA ARG A 408 -21.08 -9.65 -8.25
C ARG A 408 -21.86 -9.44 -9.53
N ILE A 409 -21.76 -10.36 -10.50
CA ILE A 409 -22.27 -10.15 -11.88
C ILE A 409 -23.60 -10.81 -12.19
N ILE A 410 -24.09 -11.72 -11.36
CA ILE A 410 -25.30 -12.51 -11.62
C ILE A 410 -26.52 -11.65 -12.00
N ASN A 411 -26.59 -10.42 -11.47
CA ASN A 411 -27.66 -9.45 -11.75
C ASN A 411 -27.10 -8.08 -12.21
N VAL A 412 -25.93 -8.03 -12.79
CA VAL A 412 -25.29 -6.84 -13.35
C VAL A 412 -24.88 -7.12 -14.81
N PRO A 413 -25.48 -6.45 -15.80
CA PRO A 413 -26.70 -5.60 -15.74
C PRO A 413 -27.93 -6.34 -15.21
N ARG A 414 -28.99 -5.63 -14.85
CA ARG A 414 -30.19 -6.21 -14.22
C ARG A 414 -30.84 -7.29 -15.07
N ARG A 415 -30.91 -8.53 -14.54
CA ARG A 415 -31.55 -9.72 -15.16
C ARG A 415 -32.80 -10.17 -14.44
N GLY A 416 -33.24 -9.43 -13.41
CA GLY A 416 -34.38 -9.78 -12.57
C GLY A 416 -34.12 -11.04 -11.70
N ILE A 417 -32.85 -11.31 -11.37
CA ILE A 417 -32.44 -12.32 -10.39
C ILE A 417 -32.35 -11.60 -9.04
N GLY A 418 -33.36 -11.79 -8.19
CA GLY A 418 -33.47 -11.10 -6.91
C GLY A 418 -32.62 -11.76 -5.82
N GLN A 419 -32.38 -11.01 -4.73
CA GLN A 419 -31.55 -11.42 -3.59
C GLN A 419 -32.03 -12.76 -2.97
N THR A 420 -33.36 -12.99 -2.91
CA THR A 420 -33.93 -14.25 -2.40
C THR A 420 -33.55 -15.46 -3.26
N THR A 421 -33.46 -15.27 -4.59
CA THR A 421 -33.01 -16.34 -5.50
C THR A 421 -31.54 -16.64 -5.30
N ILE A 422 -30.71 -15.60 -5.14
CA ILE A 422 -29.27 -15.74 -4.88
C ILE A 422 -29.04 -16.45 -3.54
N GLN A 423 -29.81 -16.10 -2.51
CA GLN A 423 -29.71 -16.75 -1.21
C GLN A 423 -30.09 -18.24 -1.28
N LYS A 424 -31.22 -18.59 -1.92
CA LYS A 424 -31.60 -19.99 -2.12
C LYS A 424 -30.56 -20.78 -2.91
N LEU A 425 -29.98 -20.17 -3.95
CA LEU A 425 -28.91 -20.79 -4.72
C LEU A 425 -27.67 -21.04 -3.85
N SER A 426 -27.28 -20.06 -3.04
CA SER A 426 -26.15 -20.21 -2.11
C SER A 426 -26.38 -21.31 -1.06
N GLU A 427 -27.60 -21.38 -0.49
CA GLU A 427 -27.97 -22.43 0.48
C GLU A 427 -27.95 -23.82 -0.18
N PHE A 428 -28.54 -23.95 -1.37
CA PHE A 428 -28.53 -25.19 -2.15
C PHE A 428 -27.11 -25.66 -2.49
N SER A 429 -26.27 -24.74 -2.97
CA SER A 429 -24.88 -25.04 -3.31
C SER A 429 -24.04 -25.46 -2.08
N LYS A 430 -24.24 -24.79 -0.93
CA LYS A 430 -23.59 -25.17 0.34
C LYS A 430 -23.99 -26.57 0.81
N GLN A 431 -25.27 -26.94 0.71
CA GLN A 431 -25.75 -28.26 1.07
C GLN A 431 -25.13 -29.34 0.19
N GLY A 432 -24.97 -29.07 -1.12
CA GLY A 432 -24.35 -29.97 -2.08
C GLY A 432 -22.81 -29.95 -2.06
N ASN A 433 -22.18 -29.11 -1.23
CA ASN A 433 -20.72 -28.89 -1.20
C ASN A 433 -20.14 -28.57 -2.60
N MET A 434 -20.85 -27.74 -3.35
CA MET A 434 -20.53 -27.32 -4.72
C MET A 434 -20.48 -25.79 -4.81
N SER A 435 -19.86 -25.23 -5.87
CA SER A 435 -19.91 -23.81 -6.15
C SER A 435 -21.32 -23.36 -6.57
N MET A 436 -21.62 -22.07 -6.49
CA MET A 436 -22.91 -21.55 -6.93
C MET A 436 -23.15 -21.76 -8.43
N PHE A 437 -22.11 -21.74 -9.25
CA PHE A 437 -22.24 -22.02 -10.68
C PHE A 437 -22.54 -23.50 -10.95
N GLU A 438 -21.90 -24.43 -10.23
CA GLU A 438 -22.24 -25.85 -10.26
C GLU A 438 -23.68 -26.08 -9.76
N GLY A 439 -24.13 -25.33 -8.75
CA GLY A 439 -25.52 -25.29 -8.30
C GLY A 439 -26.51 -24.83 -9.39
N ILE A 440 -26.12 -23.86 -10.25
CA ILE A 440 -26.93 -23.47 -11.41
C ILE A 440 -27.04 -24.58 -12.40
N MET A 441 -26.05 -25.44 -12.55
CA MET A 441 -26.11 -26.61 -13.47
C MET A 441 -26.98 -27.75 -12.92
N SER A 442 -27.20 -27.79 -11.60
CA SER A 442 -27.96 -28.83 -10.90
C SER A 442 -29.33 -28.33 -10.39
N LEU A 443 -29.91 -27.30 -11.01
CA LEU A 443 -31.14 -26.63 -10.53
C LEU A 443 -32.38 -27.52 -10.47
N GLU A 444 -32.41 -28.63 -11.17
CA GLU A 444 -33.55 -29.56 -11.18
C GLU A 444 -33.80 -30.15 -9.78
N GLU A 445 -32.76 -30.29 -8.98
CA GLU A 445 -32.81 -30.83 -7.62
C GLU A 445 -33.10 -29.75 -6.54
N SER A 446 -33.24 -28.47 -6.94
CA SER A 446 -33.36 -27.32 -6.02
C SER A 446 -34.81 -26.90 -5.78
N ASP A 447 -35.09 -26.25 -4.63
CA ASP A 447 -36.39 -25.63 -4.31
C ASP A 447 -36.56 -24.22 -4.92
N ILE A 448 -35.72 -23.86 -5.92
CA ILE A 448 -35.80 -22.57 -6.60
C ILE A 448 -36.98 -22.57 -7.55
N PRO A 449 -37.87 -21.56 -7.56
CA PRO A 449 -39.02 -21.49 -8.43
C PRO A 449 -38.66 -21.50 -9.92
N VAL A 450 -39.44 -22.19 -10.77
CA VAL A 450 -39.20 -22.33 -12.22
C VAL A 450 -38.88 -21.02 -12.94
N PRO A 451 -39.58 -19.87 -12.71
CA PRO A 451 -39.24 -18.63 -13.37
C PRO A 451 -37.83 -18.10 -13.00
N ALA A 452 -37.39 -18.40 -11.79
CA ALA A 452 -36.02 -18.01 -11.34
C ALA A 452 -34.97 -18.98 -11.93
N ARG A 453 -35.28 -20.30 -11.99
CA ARG A 453 -34.41 -21.28 -12.67
C ARG A 453 -34.15 -20.90 -14.12
N THR A 454 -35.19 -20.51 -14.87
CA THR A 454 -35.03 -20.07 -16.28
C THR A 454 -34.08 -18.88 -16.42
N LYS A 455 -34.14 -17.94 -15.49
CA LYS A 455 -33.23 -16.80 -15.51
C LYS A 455 -31.77 -17.20 -15.20
N LEU A 456 -31.57 -18.10 -14.23
CA LEU A 456 -30.28 -18.66 -13.89
C LEU A 456 -29.69 -19.47 -15.05
N GLN A 457 -30.51 -20.30 -15.72
CA GLN A 457 -30.09 -21.04 -16.90
C GLN A 457 -29.69 -20.14 -18.07
N LYS A 458 -30.42 -19.02 -18.30
CA LYS A 458 -30.01 -18.02 -19.31
C LYS A 458 -28.68 -17.40 -18.96
N PHE A 459 -28.44 -17.09 -17.68
CA PHE A 459 -27.17 -16.57 -17.21
C PHE A 459 -26.03 -17.58 -17.43
N SER A 460 -26.21 -18.84 -17.08
CA SER A 460 -25.17 -19.86 -17.31
C SER A 460 -24.88 -20.08 -18.80
N ALA A 461 -25.89 -20.06 -19.66
CA ALA A 461 -25.72 -20.16 -21.13
C ALA A 461 -24.88 -18.97 -21.65
N LEU A 462 -25.09 -17.76 -21.12
CA LEU A 462 -24.31 -16.60 -21.47
C LEU A 462 -22.82 -16.77 -21.06
N ILE A 463 -22.56 -17.24 -19.84
CA ILE A 463 -21.18 -17.50 -19.37
C ILE A 463 -20.49 -18.58 -20.21
N PHE A 464 -21.20 -19.65 -20.61
CA PHE A 464 -20.64 -20.66 -21.52
C PHE A 464 -20.30 -20.08 -22.90
N SER A 465 -21.11 -19.11 -23.41
CA SER A 465 -20.78 -18.46 -24.68
C SER A 465 -19.46 -17.65 -24.58
N PHE A 466 -19.18 -17.08 -23.42
CA PHE A 466 -17.92 -16.39 -23.16
C PHE A 466 -16.75 -17.35 -23.00
N LEU A 467 -16.97 -18.51 -22.37
CA LEU A 467 -15.93 -19.55 -22.30
C LEU A 467 -15.51 -20.00 -23.71
N ASN A 468 -16.47 -20.28 -24.58
CA ASN A 468 -16.16 -20.66 -25.95
C ASN A 468 -15.37 -19.57 -26.68
N ALA A 469 -15.76 -18.28 -26.50
CA ALA A 469 -15.06 -17.17 -27.09
C ALA A 469 -13.62 -17.01 -26.51
N SER A 470 -13.41 -17.34 -25.24
CA SER A 470 -12.07 -17.27 -24.61
C SER A 470 -11.10 -18.33 -25.12
N THR A 471 -11.58 -19.39 -25.74
CA THR A 471 -10.76 -20.46 -26.34
C THR A 471 -10.44 -20.21 -27.82
N GLU A 472 -11.25 -19.39 -28.50
CA GLU A 472 -11.16 -19.13 -29.94
C GLU A 472 -10.55 -17.76 -30.27
N GLY A 473 -10.55 -16.81 -29.32
CA GLY A 473 -10.14 -15.43 -29.51
C GLY A 473 -9.20 -14.90 -28.42
N ASP A 474 -8.74 -13.68 -28.61
CA ASP A 474 -7.94 -12.97 -27.63
C ASP A 474 -8.80 -12.30 -26.52
N VAL A 475 -8.14 -11.78 -25.51
CA VAL A 475 -8.81 -11.13 -24.35
C VAL A 475 -9.56 -9.86 -24.76
N PHE A 476 -9.06 -9.13 -25.74
CA PHE A 476 -9.70 -7.93 -26.28
C PHE A 476 -11.07 -8.27 -26.87
N THR A 477 -11.12 -9.29 -27.74
CA THR A 477 -12.34 -9.79 -28.37
C THR A 477 -13.34 -10.33 -27.34
N LEU A 478 -12.83 -11.02 -26.31
CA LEU A 478 -13.66 -11.53 -25.22
C LEU A 478 -14.32 -10.39 -24.43
N ILE A 479 -13.59 -9.34 -24.07
CA ILE A 479 -14.14 -8.19 -23.34
C ILE A 479 -15.19 -7.47 -24.20
N GLN A 480 -14.93 -7.25 -25.49
CA GLN A 480 -15.92 -6.67 -26.40
C GLN A 480 -17.21 -7.48 -26.45
N LYS A 481 -17.07 -8.81 -26.55
CA LYS A 481 -18.22 -9.74 -26.56
C LYS A 481 -19.01 -9.67 -25.24
N ILE A 482 -18.34 -9.64 -24.10
CA ILE A 482 -18.98 -9.49 -22.78
C ILE A 482 -19.79 -8.18 -22.74
N MET A 483 -19.19 -7.05 -23.11
CA MET A 483 -19.85 -5.75 -23.12
C MET A 483 -21.09 -5.73 -24.03
N THR A 484 -21.01 -6.39 -25.17
CA THR A 484 -22.10 -6.44 -26.18
C THR A 484 -23.22 -7.37 -25.76
N ASP A 485 -22.91 -8.63 -25.45
CA ASP A 485 -23.90 -9.67 -25.17
C ASP A 485 -24.62 -9.47 -23.82
N THR A 486 -23.96 -8.77 -22.89
CA THR A 486 -24.58 -8.37 -21.62
C THR A 486 -25.40 -7.08 -21.74
N GLU A 487 -25.32 -6.37 -22.88
CA GLU A 487 -25.89 -5.03 -23.08
C GLU A 487 -25.34 -3.98 -22.10
N TYR A 488 -24.16 -4.19 -21.52
CA TYR A 488 -23.60 -3.34 -20.46
C TYR A 488 -23.40 -1.89 -20.95
N LEU A 489 -22.85 -1.72 -22.14
CA LEU A 489 -22.68 -0.39 -22.76
C LEU A 489 -24.02 0.28 -23.06
N SER A 490 -24.99 -0.45 -23.59
CA SER A 490 -26.31 0.07 -23.91
C SER A 490 -27.05 0.58 -22.66
N VAL A 491 -26.90 -0.13 -21.53
CA VAL A 491 -27.47 0.26 -20.25
C VAL A 491 -26.78 1.52 -19.71
N LEU A 492 -25.47 1.68 -19.88
CA LEU A 492 -24.75 2.91 -19.49
C LEU A 492 -25.19 4.10 -20.34
N GLN A 493 -25.26 3.94 -21.65
CA GLN A 493 -25.65 5.00 -22.59
C GLN A 493 -27.10 5.49 -22.41
N GLN A 494 -27.99 4.63 -21.94
CA GLN A 494 -29.37 4.97 -21.61
C GLN A 494 -29.53 5.53 -20.19
N SER A 495 -28.47 5.51 -19.39
CA SER A 495 -28.50 5.99 -18.01
C SER A 495 -28.52 7.52 -17.94
N SER A 496 -29.31 8.06 -17.05
CA SER A 496 -29.28 9.51 -16.67
C SER A 496 -28.20 9.83 -15.64
N ASP A 497 -27.32 8.88 -15.30
CA ASP A 497 -26.21 9.08 -14.35
C ASP A 497 -25.17 10.03 -14.98
N PRO A 498 -24.85 11.17 -14.32
CA PRO A 498 -23.80 12.08 -14.80
C PRO A 498 -22.43 11.43 -15.01
N GLN A 499 -22.17 10.29 -14.36
CA GLN A 499 -20.92 9.54 -14.47
C GLN A 499 -20.93 8.49 -15.59
N ALA A 500 -22.05 8.30 -16.31
CA ALA A 500 -22.16 7.26 -17.32
C ALA A 500 -21.12 7.40 -18.46
N GLN A 501 -20.88 8.63 -18.92
CA GLN A 501 -19.85 8.90 -19.94
C GLN A 501 -18.45 8.54 -19.44
N SER A 502 -18.10 8.92 -18.22
CA SER A 502 -16.79 8.56 -17.64
C SER A 502 -16.61 7.06 -17.46
N ARG A 503 -17.69 6.31 -17.16
CA ARG A 503 -17.66 4.85 -17.10
C ARG A 503 -17.48 4.22 -18.46
N GLU A 504 -18.08 4.77 -19.51
CA GLU A 504 -17.87 4.32 -20.89
C GLU A 504 -16.42 4.54 -21.35
N GLU A 505 -15.84 5.71 -21.04
CA GLU A 505 -14.43 6.02 -21.27
C GLU A 505 -13.50 5.02 -20.55
N ASN A 506 -13.80 4.68 -19.29
CA ASN A 506 -13.05 3.69 -18.52
C ASN A 506 -13.11 2.29 -19.14
N LEU A 507 -14.25 1.87 -19.68
CA LEU A 507 -14.37 0.60 -20.38
C LEU A 507 -13.58 0.61 -21.70
N GLY A 508 -13.54 1.73 -22.41
CA GLY A 508 -12.67 1.93 -23.56
C GLY A 508 -11.19 1.77 -23.20
N GLU A 509 -10.78 2.31 -22.06
CA GLU A 509 -9.41 2.15 -21.56
C GLU A 509 -9.07 0.71 -21.19
N LEU A 510 -10.01 -0.04 -20.60
CA LEU A 510 -9.82 -1.48 -20.34
C LEU A 510 -9.59 -2.26 -21.64
N LEU A 511 -10.27 -1.87 -22.72
CA LEU A 511 -10.03 -2.48 -24.05
C LEU A 511 -8.64 -2.17 -24.58
N ASN A 512 -8.12 -0.95 -24.37
CA ASN A 512 -6.75 -0.58 -24.72
C ASN A 512 -5.75 -1.46 -23.96
N VAL A 513 -5.92 -1.61 -22.63
CA VAL A 513 -5.08 -2.48 -21.80
C VAL A 513 -5.08 -3.92 -22.30
N ALA A 514 -6.25 -4.44 -22.70
CA ALA A 514 -6.34 -5.80 -23.25
C ALA A 514 -5.65 -5.93 -24.62
N LYS A 515 -5.74 -4.90 -25.47
CA LYS A 515 -5.06 -4.85 -26.76
C LYS A 515 -3.56 -4.82 -26.61
N ASP A 516 -3.05 -3.98 -25.70
CA ASP A 516 -1.62 -3.87 -25.40
C ASP A 516 -1.09 -5.20 -24.84
N PHE A 517 -1.85 -5.84 -23.95
CA PHE A 517 -1.50 -7.18 -23.44
C PHE A 517 -1.36 -8.21 -24.57
N THR A 518 -2.29 -8.22 -25.54
CA THR A 518 -2.23 -9.16 -26.68
C THR A 518 -1.01 -8.90 -27.58
N GLN A 519 -0.58 -7.63 -27.68
CA GLN A 519 0.64 -7.26 -28.44
C GLN A 519 1.92 -7.66 -27.71
N GLU A 520 1.97 -7.43 -26.38
CA GLU A 520 3.13 -7.77 -25.54
C GLU A 520 3.30 -9.28 -25.34
N GLN A 521 2.19 -9.99 -25.26
CA GLN A 521 2.14 -11.45 -25.00
C GLN A 521 1.19 -12.14 -25.96
N PRO A 522 1.58 -12.34 -27.25
CA PRO A 522 0.70 -12.94 -28.26
C PRO A 522 0.23 -14.36 -27.94
N GLU A 523 0.98 -15.11 -27.14
CA GLU A 523 0.62 -16.46 -26.66
C GLU A 523 -0.08 -16.43 -25.29
N GLY A 524 -0.22 -15.25 -24.67
CA GLY A 524 -0.87 -15.08 -23.38
C GLY A 524 -2.39 -15.13 -23.50
N GLY A 525 -3.02 -15.93 -22.63
CA GLY A 525 -4.47 -16.09 -22.58
C GLY A 525 -5.13 -15.27 -21.47
N LEU A 526 -6.41 -15.60 -21.21
CA LEU A 526 -7.19 -14.97 -20.14
C LEU A 526 -6.57 -15.12 -18.73
N PRO A 527 -5.97 -16.26 -18.34
CA PRO A 527 -5.34 -16.39 -17.03
C PRO A 527 -4.17 -15.42 -16.82
N GLU A 528 -3.30 -15.26 -17.83
CA GLU A 528 -2.15 -14.36 -17.79
C GLU A 528 -2.56 -12.88 -17.75
N PHE A 529 -3.63 -12.53 -18.47
CA PHE A 529 -4.23 -11.19 -18.40
C PHE A 529 -4.76 -10.89 -16.99
N LEU A 530 -5.53 -11.81 -16.40
CA LEU A 530 -6.06 -11.65 -15.04
C LEU A 530 -4.96 -11.57 -14.00
N GLU A 531 -3.87 -12.31 -14.17
CA GLU A 531 -2.67 -12.21 -13.33
C GLU A 531 -2.02 -10.83 -13.46
N LYS A 532 -1.79 -10.34 -14.70
CA LYS A 532 -1.25 -9.00 -14.96
C LYS A 532 -2.09 -7.94 -14.25
N VAL A 533 -3.41 -7.96 -14.42
CA VAL A 533 -4.33 -6.97 -13.82
C VAL A 533 -4.35 -7.06 -12.28
N ALA A 534 -4.39 -8.27 -11.71
CA ALA A 534 -4.42 -8.45 -10.27
C ALA A 534 -3.14 -7.91 -9.58
N LEU A 535 -1.99 -8.00 -10.24
CA LEU A 535 -0.68 -7.65 -9.69
C LEU A 535 -0.26 -6.19 -9.94
N VAL A 536 -1.10 -5.36 -10.62
CA VAL A 536 -0.81 -3.93 -10.84
C VAL A 536 -0.90 -3.15 -9.53
N ASN A 537 0.15 -2.35 -9.24
CA ASN A 537 0.19 -1.39 -8.15
C ASN A 537 -0.02 0.05 -8.67
N ASP A 538 -0.43 0.97 -7.77
CA ASP A 538 -0.65 2.39 -8.12
C ASP A 538 0.58 3.08 -8.71
N VAL A 539 1.77 2.65 -8.29
CA VAL A 539 3.05 3.20 -8.80
C VAL A 539 3.33 2.70 -10.22
N ASP A 540 2.81 1.53 -10.60
CA ASP A 540 3.00 0.94 -11.94
C ASP A 540 2.28 1.73 -13.03
N SER A 541 1.19 2.45 -12.69
CA SER A 541 0.41 3.29 -13.62
C SER A 541 0.90 4.74 -13.74
N PHE A 542 1.97 5.10 -13.02
CA PHE A 542 2.50 6.47 -13.07
C PHE A 542 3.38 6.68 -14.31
N GLU A 543 2.95 7.60 -15.21
CA GLU A 543 3.72 8.05 -16.36
C GLU A 543 4.26 9.47 -16.13
N GLU A 544 5.57 9.68 -16.43
CA GLU A 544 6.25 10.99 -16.26
C GLU A 544 5.95 12.02 -17.38
N GLN A 545 5.06 11.70 -18.32
CA GLN A 545 4.94 12.47 -19.58
C GLN A 545 4.06 13.72 -19.51
N ASP A 546 3.22 13.87 -18.47
CA ASP A 546 2.32 15.02 -18.33
C ASP A 546 2.97 16.15 -17.53
N ASP A 547 2.80 17.41 -17.99
CA ASP A 547 3.23 18.60 -17.22
C ASP A 547 2.26 18.89 -16.06
N LYS A 548 2.19 17.96 -15.10
CA LYS A 548 1.33 17.98 -13.91
C LYS A 548 2.16 17.75 -12.66
N VAL A 549 1.88 18.51 -11.61
CA VAL A 549 2.49 18.26 -10.29
C VAL A 549 2.06 16.90 -9.74
N THR A 550 3.00 16.13 -9.20
CA THR A 550 2.71 14.82 -8.62
C THR A 550 2.47 14.93 -7.12
N LEU A 551 1.30 14.46 -6.66
CA LEU A 551 0.93 14.34 -5.25
C LEU A 551 0.92 12.88 -4.83
N MET A 552 1.66 12.51 -3.77
CA MET A 552 1.71 11.14 -3.30
C MET A 552 2.10 11.01 -1.83
N THR A 553 1.83 9.83 -1.26
CA THR A 553 2.41 9.50 0.05
C THR A 553 3.92 9.24 -0.08
N ILE A 554 4.65 9.46 1.02
CA ILE A 554 6.10 9.17 1.05
C ILE A 554 6.37 7.69 0.71
N HIS A 555 5.50 6.76 1.13
CA HIS A 555 5.64 5.33 0.79
C HIS A 555 5.55 5.08 -0.71
N SER A 556 4.62 5.76 -1.39
CA SER A 556 4.45 5.65 -2.85
C SER A 556 5.61 6.30 -3.63
N ALA A 557 6.37 7.20 -2.99
CA ALA A 557 7.52 7.86 -3.61
C ALA A 557 8.78 6.97 -3.66
N LYS A 558 8.78 5.81 -2.99
CA LYS A 558 9.91 4.87 -3.08
C LYS A 558 10.09 4.39 -4.52
N GLY A 559 11.32 4.46 -5.02
CA GLY A 559 11.67 4.16 -6.42
C GLY A 559 11.62 5.37 -7.35
N LEU A 560 10.83 6.40 -7.03
CA LEU A 560 10.71 7.63 -7.84
C LEU A 560 11.74 8.70 -7.45
N GLU A 561 11.89 9.74 -8.29
CA GLU A 561 12.83 10.85 -8.06
C GLU A 561 12.39 12.10 -8.83
N PHE A 562 12.51 13.26 -8.21
CA PHE A 562 12.06 14.54 -8.76
C PHE A 562 13.11 15.63 -8.58
N PRO A 563 13.28 16.56 -9.56
CA PRO A 563 14.12 17.73 -9.39
C PRO A 563 13.76 18.55 -8.14
N ILE A 564 12.47 18.78 -7.93
CA ILE A 564 11.98 19.56 -6.77
C ILE A 564 10.96 18.74 -5.97
N VAL A 565 11.20 18.63 -4.66
CA VAL A 565 10.32 17.90 -3.74
C VAL A 565 9.85 18.84 -2.62
N TYR A 566 8.56 18.78 -2.32
CA TYR A 566 7.91 19.40 -1.19
C TYR A 566 7.48 18.33 -0.20
N MET A 567 8.06 18.32 1.01
CA MET A 567 7.64 17.44 2.10
C MET A 567 6.66 18.21 3.01
N ALA A 568 5.37 17.87 2.88
CA ALA A 568 4.30 18.55 3.61
C ALA A 568 3.99 17.86 4.95
N GLY A 569 3.74 18.66 5.98
CA GLY A 569 3.30 18.17 7.28
C GLY A 569 4.38 17.52 8.11
N MET A 570 5.56 18.14 8.18
CA MET A 570 6.66 17.76 9.05
C MET A 570 6.35 18.12 10.52
N ASP A 571 5.27 17.53 11.06
CA ASP A 571 4.73 17.82 12.38
C ASP A 571 4.72 16.58 13.26
N GLU A 572 5.12 16.73 14.52
CA GLU A 572 5.13 15.66 15.52
C GLU A 572 3.69 15.11 15.74
N GLY A 573 3.50 13.80 15.58
CA GLY A 573 2.18 13.17 15.61
C GLY A 573 1.53 13.01 14.23
N ILE A 574 2.13 13.60 13.18
CA ILE A 574 1.80 13.32 11.76
C ILE A 574 2.99 12.60 11.13
N PHE A 575 4.17 13.20 11.20
CA PHE A 575 5.43 12.65 10.73
C PHE A 575 6.57 13.01 11.67
N PRO A 576 6.94 12.11 12.61
CA PRO A 576 6.45 10.73 12.79
C PRO A 576 4.99 10.66 13.27
N GLY A 577 4.33 9.56 12.95
CA GLY A 577 2.95 9.29 13.36
C GLY A 577 2.79 9.05 14.87
N VAL A 578 1.61 9.35 15.44
CA VAL A 578 1.36 9.20 16.90
C VAL A 578 1.71 7.81 17.43
N ARG A 579 1.45 6.75 16.65
CA ARG A 579 1.67 5.36 17.09
C ARG A 579 3.16 5.04 17.26
N SER A 580 4.01 5.60 16.41
CA SER A 580 5.46 5.39 16.44
C SER A 580 6.18 6.18 17.54
N LEU A 581 5.51 7.15 18.19
CA LEU A 581 6.13 7.95 19.26
C LEU A 581 6.43 7.13 20.54
N MET A 582 5.75 6.00 20.73
CA MET A 582 5.88 5.12 21.91
C MET A 582 6.62 3.81 21.61
N ASP A 583 7.09 3.63 20.39
CA ASP A 583 7.75 2.41 19.92
C ASP A 583 9.03 2.79 19.17
N GLU A 584 10.19 2.45 19.73
CA GLU A 584 11.50 2.80 19.16
C GLU A 584 11.70 2.18 17.76
N MET A 585 11.28 0.94 17.55
CA MET A 585 11.42 0.28 16.24
C MET A 585 10.54 0.95 15.18
N ALA A 586 9.31 1.28 15.55
CA ALA A 586 8.40 2.01 14.67
C ALA A 586 8.90 3.46 14.41
N LEU A 587 9.54 4.09 15.37
CA LEU A 587 10.15 5.41 15.19
C LEU A 587 11.37 5.35 14.25
N GLU A 588 12.18 4.32 14.34
CA GLU A 588 13.27 4.09 13.40
C GLU A 588 12.77 3.87 11.97
N GLU A 589 11.65 3.17 11.78
CA GLU A 589 11.02 3.02 10.46
C GLU A 589 10.51 4.36 9.93
N GLU A 590 9.85 5.19 10.75
CA GLU A 590 9.45 6.55 10.36
C GLU A 590 10.67 7.42 9.98
N ARG A 591 11.83 7.23 10.64
CA ARG A 591 13.06 7.93 10.27
C ARG A 591 13.63 7.41 8.95
N ARG A 592 13.55 6.10 8.66
CA ARG A 592 13.88 5.55 7.34
C ARG A 592 12.95 6.12 6.27
N LEU A 593 11.67 6.29 6.60
CA LEU A 593 10.70 6.92 5.70
C LEU A 593 11.06 8.39 5.43
N CYS A 594 11.54 9.14 6.45
CA CYS A 594 12.05 10.50 6.27
C CYS A 594 13.30 10.51 5.37
N TYR A 595 14.23 9.61 5.60
CA TYR A 595 15.42 9.43 4.76
C TYR A 595 15.01 9.12 3.29
N VAL A 596 14.04 8.24 3.08
CA VAL A 596 13.49 7.97 1.74
C VAL A 596 12.96 9.25 1.12
N ALA A 597 12.13 10.02 1.83
CA ALA A 597 11.53 11.26 1.31
C ALA A 597 12.60 12.29 0.90
N ILE A 598 13.58 12.56 1.76
CA ILE A 598 14.68 13.48 1.49
C ILE A 598 15.46 13.05 0.22
N THR A 599 15.74 11.76 0.08
CA THR A 599 16.51 11.21 -1.05
C THR A 599 15.72 11.10 -2.35
N ARG A 600 14.43 11.52 -2.38
CA ARG A 600 13.67 11.65 -3.64
C ARG A 600 14.02 12.93 -4.38
N ALA A 601 14.51 13.96 -3.68
CA ALA A 601 14.91 15.22 -4.28
C ALA A 601 16.26 15.11 -4.99
N LYS A 602 16.32 15.68 -6.21
CA LYS A 602 17.57 15.81 -6.99
C LYS A 602 18.27 17.15 -6.68
N GLU A 603 17.54 18.25 -6.76
CA GLU A 603 18.08 19.60 -6.79
C GLU A 603 17.61 20.45 -5.60
N LYS A 604 16.30 20.46 -5.32
CA LYS A 604 15.71 21.30 -4.26
C LYS A 604 14.75 20.51 -3.38
N LEU A 605 14.80 20.81 -2.09
CA LEU A 605 13.92 20.21 -1.09
C LEU A 605 13.32 21.30 -0.20
N TYR A 606 11.97 21.32 -0.17
CA TYR A 606 11.16 22.17 0.69
C TYR A 606 10.57 21.33 1.82
N LEU A 607 10.69 21.80 3.07
CA LEU A 607 10.20 21.14 4.27
C LEU A 607 9.18 22.05 4.93
N THR A 608 7.94 21.62 5.07
CA THR A 608 6.89 22.47 5.62
C THR A 608 6.27 21.87 6.88
N THR A 609 5.94 22.76 7.83
CA THR A 609 5.29 22.43 9.11
C THR A 609 4.16 23.42 9.37
N SER A 610 3.21 23.04 10.21
CA SER A 610 2.06 23.88 10.54
C SER A 610 1.80 23.91 12.04
N ALA A 611 1.62 25.11 12.62
CA ALA A 611 1.35 25.26 14.05
C ALA A 611 -0.01 24.70 14.48
N VAL A 612 -1.00 24.71 13.57
CA VAL A 612 -2.35 24.21 13.83
C VAL A 612 -2.85 23.46 12.60
N ARG A 613 -3.53 22.32 12.80
CA ARG A 613 -4.19 21.57 11.74
C ARG A 613 -5.58 21.11 12.13
N THR A 614 -6.46 21.06 11.16
CA THR A 614 -7.78 20.44 11.27
C THR A 614 -7.72 19.04 10.68
N MET A 615 -7.69 18.04 11.54
CA MET A 615 -7.70 16.64 11.14
C MET A 615 -8.96 15.94 11.65
N TYR A 616 -9.70 15.27 10.76
CA TYR A 616 -10.94 14.57 11.09
C TYR A 616 -11.98 15.46 11.82
N GLY A 617 -12.08 16.74 11.41
CA GLY A 617 -12.99 17.73 12.01
C GLY A 617 -12.55 18.30 13.36
N GLN A 618 -11.35 17.97 13.84
CA GLN A 618 -10.78 18.51 15.09
C GLN A 618 -9.59 19.41 14.81
N VAL A 619 -9.63 20.62 15.33
CA VAL A 619 -8.50 21.57 15.29
C VAL A 619 -7.56 21.26 16.43
N LYS A 620 -6.30 20.98 16.11
CA LYS A 620 -5.25 20.65 17.11
C LYS A 620 -3.98 21.45 16.86
N PRO A 621 -3.28 21.89 17.91
CA PRO A 621 -1.93 22.42 17.79
C PRO A 621 -0.93 21.29 17.54
N TYR A 622 0.07 21.58 16.73
CA TYR A 622 1.18 20.69 16.44
C TYR A 622 2.51 21.39 16.70
N VAL A 623 3.55 20.62 16.94
CA VAL A 623 4.93 21.10 17.05
C VAL A 623 5.75 20.52 15.91
N GLU A 624 6.84 21.16 15.57
CA GLU A 624 7.74 20.71 14.52
C GLU A 624 8.22 19.28 14.77
N SER A 625 8.27 18.49 13.70
CA SER A 625 8.81 17.14 13.68
C SER A 625 10.23 17.09 14.29
N ARG A 626 10.50 16.05 15.07
CA ARG A 626 11.86 15.76 15.55
C ARG A 626 12.86 15.57 14.43
N PHE A 627 12.42 15.08 13.26
CA PHE A 627 13.28 14.88 12.10
C PHE A 627 13.83 16.18 11.54
N LEU A 628 13.10 17.30 11.66
CA LEU A 628 13.63 18.62 11.29
C LEU A 628 14.79 19.06 12.22
N LYS A 629 14.74 18.68 13.49
CA LYS A 629 15.80 18.98 14.48
C LYS A 629 17.05 18.10 14.30
N GLU A 630 16.90 16.97 13.62
CA GLU A 630 18.01 16.07 13.29
C GLU A 630 18.81 16.55 12.07
N ILE A 631 18.27 17.51 11.30
CA ILE A 631 18.98 18.16 10.19
C ILE A 631 19.86 19.30 10.76
N PRO A 632 21.15 19.37 10.39
CA PRO A 632 22.03 20.48 10.79
C PRO A 632 21.45 21.82 10.32
N VAL A 633 21.49 22.82 11.25
CA VAL A 633 20.90 24.15 11.02
C VAL A 633 21.57 24.89 9.87
N ASP A 634 22.85 24.65 9.64
CA ASP A 634 23.65 25.24 8.55
C ASP A 634 23.24 24.70 7.15
N LEU A 635 22.40 23.66 7.07
CA LEU A 635 21.85 23.17 5.82
C LEU A 635 20.43 23.69 5.54
N LEU A 636 19.84 24.47 6.45
CA LEU A 636 18.47 24.95 6.40
C LEU A 636 18.40 26.48 6.23
N ASP A 637 17.61 26.92 5.25
CA ASP A 637 17.18 28.32 5.12
C ASP A 637 15.72 28.45 5.59
N GLU A 638 15.48 29.23 6.63
CA GLU A 638 14.12 29.51 7.11
C GLU A 638 13.44 30.60 6.27
N ILE A 639 12.38 30.19 5.55
CA ILE A 639 11.50 31.12 4.86
C ILE A 639 10.46 31.63 5.87
N ARG A 640 10.57 32.89 6.25
CA ARG A 640 9.58 33.55 7.13
C ARG A 640 8.43 34.09 6.28
N GLY A 641 7.23 33.56 6.50
CA GLY A 641 6.02 34.14 5.92
C GLY A 641 5.86 35.60 6.35
N ASN A 642 5.50 36.48 5.41
CA ASN A 642 5.22 37.89 5.70
C ASN A 642 4.12 37.98 6.76
N SER A 643 4.49 38.25 8.01
CA SER A 643 3.58 38.37 9.16
C SER A 643 2.50 39.46 8.99
N SER A 644 2.65 40.36 8.01
CA SER A 644 1.68 41.40 7.65
C SER A 644 0.41 40.84 6.93
N GLU A 645 0.56 39.80 6.09
CA GLU A 645 -0.62 39.18 5.41
C GLU A 645 -1.36 38.20 6.32
N ALA A 646 -0.67 37.46 7.19
CA ALA A 646 -1.30 36.61 8.20
C ALA A 646 -2.16 37.45 9.17
N LYS A 647 -1.66 38.61 9.63
CA LYS A 647 -2.45 39.55 10.43
C LYS A 647 -3.65 40.11 9.68
N ARG A 648 -3.53 40.34 8.37
CA ARG A 648 -4.65 40.83 7.53
C ARG A 648 -5.72 39.77 7.30
N ARG A 649 -5.35 38.51 7.12
CA ARG A 649 -6.29 37.38 6.98
C ARG A 649 -6.99 37.04 8.30
N THR A 650 -6.28 37.11 9.44
CA THR A 650 -6.89 36.95 10.77
C THR A 650 -7.89 38.06 11.07
N LEU A 651 -7.60 39.31 10.69
CA LEU A 651 -8.53 40.46 10.81
C LEU A 651 -9.73 40.32 9.87
N ILE A 652 -9.55 39.78 8.66
CA ILE A 652 -10.66 39.56 7.72
C ILE A 652 -11.55 38.40 8.21
N ARG A 653 -10.98 37.34 8.78
CA ARG A 653 -11.72 36.22 9.38
C ARG A 653 -12.52 36.67 10.61
N SER A 654 -11.91 37.45 11.51
CA SER A 654 -12.60 38.01 12.68
C SER A 654 -13.72 38.96 12.28
N ASN A 655 -13.57 39.77 11.22
CA ASN A 655 -14.63 40.66 10.68
C ASN A 655 -15.74 39.85 9.99
N ASN A 656 -15.44 38.73 9.33
CA ASN A 656 -16.51 37.90 8.75
C ASN A 656 -17.25 37.08 9.82
N GLU A 657 -16.59 36.62 10.89
CA GLU A 657 -17.26 36.02 12.04
C GLU A 657 -18.11 37.02 12.81
N GLN A 658 -17.70 38.29 12.90
CA GLN A 658 -18.54 39.34 13.46
C GLN A 658 -19.72 39.69 12.56
N LYS A 659 -19.57 39.72 11.22
CA LYS A 659 -20.67 39.91 10.28
C LYS A 659 -21.65 38.75 10.29
N SER A 660 -21.23 37.50 10.43
CA SER A 660 -22.10 36.33 10.58
C SER A 660 -22.87 36.35 11.91
N LYS A 661 -22.26 36.82 13.00
CA LYS A 661 -22.94 37.01 14.29
C LYS A 661 -23.97 38.15 14.24
N TRP A 662 -23.74 39.22 13.43
CA TRP A 662 -24.71 40.30 13.21
C TRP A 662 -25.89 39.84 12.35
N ALA A 663 -25.65 39.00 11.36
CA ALA A 663 -26.71 38.44 10.53
C ALA A 663 -27.64 37.48 11.29
N LEU A 664 -27.13 36.79 12.30
CA LEU A 664 -27.91 35.90 13.18
C LEU A 664 -28.68 36.65 14.27
N SER A 665 -28.20 37.84 14.71
CA SER A 665 -28.91 38.64 15.70
C SER A 665 -30.12 39.38 15.12
N SER A 666 -30.17 39.62 13.79
CA SER A 666 -31.32 40.21 13.11
C SER A 666 -32.45 39.19 12.85
N ALA A 667 -32.24 37.90 13.13
CA ALA A 667 -33.26 36.84 12.97
C ALA A 667 -34.03 36.49 14.26
N GLY A 668 -33.87 37.26 15.34
CA GLY A 668 -34.74 37.19 16.53
C GLY A 668 -34.66 35.96 17.39
N ILE A 669 -33.51 35.25 17.43
CA ILE A 669 -33.31 34.10 18.32
C ILE A 669 -32.37 34.51 19.47
N GLU A 670 -32.95 34.81 20.64
CA GLU A 670 -32.18 35.05 21.86
C GLU A 670 -31.59 33.75 22.42
N ASN A 671 -30.27 33.56 22.21
CA ASN A 671 -29.51 32.59 22.98
C ASN A 671 -28.75 33.30 24.09
N LYS A 672 -29.17 33.12 25.34
CA LYS A 672 -28.40 33.57 26.51
C LYS A 672 -27.01 32.91 26.54
N PRO A 673 -25.93 33.67 26.73
CA PRO A 673 -24.59 33.09 26.85
C PRO A 673 -24.47 32.39 28.20
N VAL A 674 -24.26 31.07 28.18
CA VAL A 674 -23.79 30.34 29.36
C VAL A 674 -22.31 30.65 29.53
N ALA A 675 -22.00 31.35 30.58
CA ALA A 675 -20.63 31.67 30.98
C ALA A 675 -19.84 30.37 31.23
N LYS A 676 -18.85 30.08 30.43
CA LYS A 676 -17.85 29.04 30.72
C LYS A 676 -16.97 29.51 31.88
N LYS A 677 -17.26 29.06 33.11
CA LYS A 677 -16.32 29.13 34.21
C LYS A 677 -15.12 28.24 33.86
N SER A 678 -13.93 28.81 33.72
CA SER A 678 -12.69 28.06 33.66
C SER A 678 -12.44 27.46 35.04
N VAL A 679 -12.66 26.17 35.19
CA VAL A 679 -12.29 25.45 36.41
C VAL A 679 -10.78 25.31 36.42
N LYS A 680 -10.11 25.97 37.37
CA LYS A 680 -8.69 25.73 37.63
C LYS A 680 -8.55 24.35 38.22
N ALA A 681 -7.71 23.49 37.62
CA ALA A 681 -7.42 22.15 38.16
C ALA A 681 -6.87 22.29 39.58
N ARG A 682 -7.54 21.67 40.56
CA ARG A 682 -7.07 21.56 41.94
C ARG A 682 -6.18 20.33 42.05
N PHE A 683 -5.01 20.46 42.64
CA PHE A 683 -4.06 19.36 42.84
C PHE A 683 -3.98 18.91 44.31
N ASP A 684 -5.06 19.10 45.09
CA ASP A 684 -5.22 18.79 46.54
C ASP A 684 -6.14 17.58 46.79
N TRP A 685 -6.12 16.61 45.90
CA TRP A 685 -6.93 15.41 45.99
C TRP A 685 -6.38 14.41 47.00
N GLN A 686 -7.28 13.79 47.79
CA GLN A 686 -6.97 12.74 48.78
C GLN A 686 -7.84 11.50 48.54
N VAL A 687 -7.36 10.34 49.01
CA VAL A 687 -8.15 9.13 48.99
C VAL A 687 -9.40 9.34 49.85
N GLY A 688 -10.57 8.98 49.33
CA GLY A 688 -11.86 9.20 49.96
C GLY A 688 -12.59 10.46 49.47
N ASP A 689 -11.96 11.38 48.76
CA ASP A 689 -12.62 12.57 48.21
C ASP A 689 -13.75 12.17 47.23
N LYS A 690 -14.87 12.88 47.33
CA LYS A 690 -15.97 12.74 46.37
C LYS A 690 -15.67 13.54 45.10
N VAL A 691 -15.93 12.92 43.98
CA VAL A 691 -15.65 13.49 42.66
C VAL A 691 -16.90 13.46 41.80
N SER A 692 -17.14 14.51 41.06
CA SER A 692 -18.16 14.56 40.02
C SER A 692 -17.49 14.65 38.64
N HIS A 693 -17.93 13.79 37.71
CA HIS A 693 -17.48 13.79 36.32
C HIS A 693 -18.69 13.93 35.39
N ARG A 694 -18.61 14.80 34.42
CA ARG A 694 -19.73 15.17 33.57
C ARG A 694 -20.41 14.00 32.85
N MET A 695 -19.65 12.97 32.48
CA MET A 695 -20.15 11.79 31.74
C MET A 695 -20.35 10.56 32.61
N TRP A 696 -19.62 10.44 33.75
CA TRP A 696 -19.65 9.23 34.60
C TRP A 696 -20.42 9.44 35.91
N GLY A 697 -20.87 10.66 36.15
CA GLY A 697 -21.62 10.98 37.35
C GLY A 697 -20.72 11.15 38.59
N LYS A 698 -21.27 10.83 39.77
CA LYS A 698 -20.60 10.95 41.06
C LYS A 698 -19.82 9.67 41.39
N GLY A 699 -18.58 9.84 41.85
CA GLY A 699 -17.69 8.76 42.24
C GLY A 699 -16.82 9.16 43.45
N GLN A 700 -15.89 8.30 43.83
CA GLN A 700 -14.97 8.50 44.94
C GLN A 700 -13.53 8.19 44.54
N VAL A 701 -12.56 8.95 45.07
CA VAL A 701 -11.13 8.71 44.86
C VAL A 701 -10.68 7.51 45.66
N ALA A 702 -10.25 6.45 45.03
CA ALA A 702 -9.73 5.24 45.64
C ALA A 702 -8.21 5.27 45.87
N GLU A 703 -7.47 5.96 44.98
CA GLU A 703 -6.02 6.01 45.02
C GLU A 703 -5.53 7.30 44.38
N VAL A 704 -4.47 7.88 44.94
CA VAL A 704 -3.80 9.07 44.39
C VAL A 704 -2.34 8.70 44.19
N THR A 705 -1.84 8.87 42.94
CA THR A 705 -0.43 8.63 42.59
C THR A 705 0.17 9.86 41.88
N GLY A 706 1.42 10.14 42.15
CA GLY A 706 2.10 11.32 41.60
C GLY A 706 1.76 12.63 42.36
N SER A 707 2.27 13.76 41.85
CA SER A 707 2.03 15.09 42.44
C SER A 707 1.95 16.19 41.39
N GLY A 708 1.26 17.31 41.70
CA GLY A 708 1.11 18.44 40.80
C GLY A 708 0.50 18.05 39.45
N LYS A 709 1.10 18.49 38.34
CA LYS A 709 0.56 18.24 36.98
C LYS A 709 0.58 16.75 36.54
N HIS A 710 1.31 15.90 37.26
CA HIS A 710 1.40 14.46 37.01
C HIS A 710 0.58 13.63 37.98
N MET A 711 -0.30 14.27 38.75
CA MET A 711 -1.20 13.59 39.69
C MET A 711 -2.24 12.75 38.94
N MET A 712 -2.29 11.47 39.26
CA MET A 712 -3.27 10.52 38.73
C MET A 712 -4.20 10.06 39.85
N LEU A 713 -5.49 10.01 39.56
CA LEU A 713 -6.52 9.52 40.46
C LEU A 713 -7.13 8.24 39.91
N LYS A 714 -7.29 7.26 40.80
CA LYS A 714 -8.11 6.07 40.53
C LYS A 714 -9.48 6.32 41.16
N LEU A 715 -10.50 6.43 40.35
CA LEU A 715 -11.87 6.77 40.73
C LEU A 715 -12.75 5.55 40.66
N ILE A 716 -13.64 5.39 41.70
CA ILE A 716 -14.67 4.37 41.69
C ILE A 716 -16.03 5.06 41.54
N PHE A 717 -16.80 4.63 40.54
CA PHE A 717 -18.16 5.09 40.28
C PHE A 717 -19.20 4.02 40.65
N PRO A 718 -20.50 4.35 40.73
CA PRO A 718 -21.55 3.37 40.94
C PRO A 718 -21.47 2.20 39.96
N ASN A 719 -21.78 0.97 40.42
CA ASN A 719 -21.62 -0.31 39.70
C ASN A 719 -20.15 -0.78 39.54
N ASP A 720 -19.29 -0.46 40.52
CA ASP A 720 -17.87 -0.87 40.57
C ASP A 720 -17.05 -0.51 39.35
N GLN A 721 -17.44 0.52 38.60
CA GLN A 721 -16.66 1.02 37.47
C GLN A 721 -15.45 1.80 38.00
N ILE A 722 -14.26 1.22 37.75
CA ILE A 722 -12.99 1.84 38.11
C ILE A 722 -12.45 2.61 36.87
N ARG A 723 -12.06 3.87 37.11
CA ARG A 723 -11.43 4.72 36.08
C ARG A 723 -10.16 5.37 36.62
N GLN A 724 -9.13 5.44 35.81
CA GLN A 724 -7.88 6.14 36.14
C GLN A 724 -7.77 7.39 35.29
N VAL A 725 -7.57 8.55 35.92
CA VAL A 725 -7.55 9.85 35.23
C VAL A 725 -6.38 10.71 35.72
N MET A 726 -5.83 11.51 34.84
CA MET A 726 -4.83 12.53 35.17
C MET A 726 -5.53 13.86 35.48
N VAL A 727 -5.34 14.39 36.70
CA VAL A 727 -6.05 15.59 37.21
C VAL A 727 -5.91 16.80 36.32
N ALA A 728 -4.74 16.98 35.70
CA ALA A 728 -4.49 18.13 34.82
C ALA A 728 -5.37 18.19 33.58
N PHE A 729 -5.93 17.03 33.14
CA PHE A 729 -6.68 16.92 31.87
C PHE A 729 -8.10 16.39 32.08
N ALA A 730 -8.42 15.87 33.24
CA ALA A 730 -9.74 15.32 33.52
C ALA A 730 -10.76 16.39 33.87
N PRO A 731 -11.96 16.38 33.25
CA PRO A 731 -13.05 17.31 33.61
C PRO A 731 -13.77 16.84 34.88
N ILE A 732 -13.03 16.82 36.00
CA ILE A 732 -13.50 16.39 37.32
C ILE A 732 -13.60 17.61 38.28
N GLU A 733 -14.62 17.59 39.12
CA GLU A 733 -14.84 18.57 40.16
C GLU A 733 -14.89 17.84 41.53
N LYS A 734 -14.24 18.43 42.54
CA LYS A 734 -14.31 17.93 43.91
C LYS A 734 -15.63 18.39 44.53
N GLU A 735 -16.42 17.46 45.02
CA GLU A 735 -17.62 17.79 45.79
C GLU A 735 -17.21 18.04 47.24
N GLU A 736 -17.66 19.17 47.80
CA GLU A 736 -17.43 19.55 49.19
C GLU A 736 -18.31 18.72 50.18
#